data_4c6700ecda3c87d069aede6b95e1806d
#
_entry.id   4c6700ecda3c87d069aede6b95e1806d
#
_cell.length_a   1.000
_cell.length_b   1.000
_cell.length_c   1.000
_cell.angle_alpha   90.00
_cell.angle_beta   90.00
_cell.angle_gamma   90.00
#
_symmetry.space_group_name_H-M   'P 1'
#
loop_
_entity.id
_entity.type
_entity.pdbx_description
1 polymer ?
#
loop_
_entity_poly.entity_id
_entity_poly.type
_entity_poly.pdbx_seq_one_letter_code
_entity_poly.pdbx_strand_id
1 'polypeptide(L)'
;MKAFNIKLATFSFAALLLASCSDNGTDNPVNPITPTTNSKLLGISVKSNTDAQELSARVTNYKVTSTKATRASFSDVFGDFNSMPAESSITPTGNELEGDITTAGQAGTYIVSSNKKIQLGNVGNTTIYVKKGATLELTNVYQLQGNVTIYVMSGATLIDPTYDLASAGITIYNYGTLQFTNENKFIAKGQYIYNYGDANWSNNTILNQGHLYVGGDFKAKAWGGWQGGGTLYVSGSFEYPNEDLAFDGNFYIGGKLSAKNITFNNSTKLYNECGVFATQEIKITGSNCELHVAYLNAQKLEQSSSSNIYLKNNSYINTPNYVNHNAGVGSITLEGDNAVAYIIGSKLHYNHGDGNKNDLKMFRTSGNKSKIYFKGVFCEEWTDNPVETTLNNEANVIAVTTENQNDFTIKKDACNPGHNDNGDPTPNPGPSPTPKPDLDLITTIEYPNHTHDISATCIKEYNNKMYLSYHTRGAGHGACLEVFTPVTNNKVTMEQYLQDTENMMDFNHLIIDGKTTTPRVLTVGSHFKKGAMTATIDIKNDGLLNTESTEITENQETKTVEPMQMINLVQATAANAKLGYDENCIVRDGDKYVVATTRGYMVYDTDFNEIKMTQTDGRVKHLSLNNGKIASLTFDRQLTETENENTAIPAHINIYPAGTTDFSVTPEHSFSVEAITPNNGKNTIALVGDRVYACLGGAGFYCYDLNGNQQWHYQIKNALNTQGDKAGLYKAAANGCFIGGKYIYVAYGSAGLKVLDMDGNLVAERYKKVEKGNYSANYVTVYNGYIYVAHGKNRLQVYKLYNCDADTNVSYNE
;
A
#
# COMPACT_ATOMS: atom_id res chain seq x y z
N MET A 1 57.02 -15.82 -20.45
CA MET A 1 56.79 -15.71 -19.01
C MET A 1 56.86 -14.21 -18.66
N LYS A 2 55.71 -13.57 -18.56
CA LYS A 2 55.58 -12.21 -17.99
C LYS A 2 54.49 -12.28 -16.94
N ALA A 3 54.86 -12.10 -15.71
CA ALA A 3 53.98 -12.10 -14.56
C ALA A 3 53.12 -10.82 -14.58
N PHE A 4 51.82 -10.94 -14.55
CA PHE A 4 50.86 -9.87 -14.35
C PHE A 4 50.61 -9.76 -12.84
N ASN A 5 51.07 -8.67 -12.24
CA ASN A 5 50.74 -8.26 -10.91
C ASN A 5 49.32 -7.69 -10.88
N ILE A 6 48.37 -8.40 -10.33
CA ILE A 6 47.03 -7.87 -10.00
C ILE A 6 47.14 -7.23 -8.63
N LYS A 7 47.08 -5.90 -8.61
CA LYS A 7 46.84 -5.14 -7.36
C LYS A 7 45.42 -5.38 -6.93
N LEU A 8 45.25 -6.08 -5.83
CA LEU A 8 43.98 -6.22 -5.12
C LEU A 8 43.65 -4.85 -4.50
N ALA A 9 42.72 -4.15 -5.10
CA ALA A 9 42.11 -2.98 -4.49
C ALA A 9 41.07 -3.49 -3.49
N THR A 10 41.40 -3.37 -2.23
CA THR A 10 40.44 -3.56 -1.12
C THR A 10 39.40 -2.47 -1.20
N PHE A 11 38.27 -2.74 -1.80
CA PHE A 11 37.07 -1.93 -1.66
C PHE A 11 36.50 -2.21 -0.26
N SER A 12 36.66 -1.27 0.64
CA SER A 12 35.87 -1.19 1.86
C SER A 12 34.41 -1.03 1.48
N PHE A 13 33.64 -2.11 1.58
CA PHE A 13 32.19 -2.06 1.49
C PHE A 13 31.69 -1.37 2.77
N ALA A 14 31.44 -0.08 2.69
CA ALA A 14 30.53 0.56 3.62
C ALA A 14 29.14 -0.05 3.37
N ALA A 15 28.75 -0.98 4.20
CA ALA A 15 27.38 -1.46 4.26
C ALA A 15 26.51 -0.26 4.63
N LEU A 16 25.80 0.30 3.66
CA LEU A 16 24.73 1.25 3.91
C LEU A 16 23.59 0.48 4.57
N LEU A 17 23.66 0.37 5.88
CA LEU A 17 22.57 -0.10 6.72
C LEU A 17 21.38 0.84 6.50
N LEU A 18 20.34 0.30 5.93
CA LEU A 18 19.01 0.91 5.90
C LEU A 18 18.46 0.86 7.33
N ALA A 19 18.79 1.85 8.12
CA ALA A 19 18.17 2.05 9.38
C ALA A 19 16.70 2.44 9.15
N SER A 20 15.80 1.48 9.31
CA SER A 20 14.48 1.79 9.83
C SER A 20 14.73 2.44 11.18
N CYS A 21 14.33 3.68 11.39
CA CYS A 21 14.42 4.46 12.61
C CYS A 21 15.18 3.76 13.74
N SER A 22 16.48 3.87 13.74
CA SER A 22 17.30 3.32 14.82
C SER A 22 17.30 4.32 15.97
N ASP A 23 16.99 3.86 17.15
CA ASP A 23 17.42 4.54 18.39
C ASP A 23 18.95 4.45 18.42
N ASN A 24 19.62 5.32 17.72
CA ASN A 24 21.06 5.40 17.79
C ASN A 24 21.45 6.02 19.12
N GLY A 25 21.64 5.18 20.11
CA GLY A 25 22.47 5.55 21.24
C GLY A 25 23.84 5.94 20.69
N THR A 26 24.11 7.23 20.62
CA THR A 26 25.42 7.71 20.19
C THR A 26 26.46 7.28 21.21
N ASP A 27 27.50 6.55 20.79
CA ASP A 27 28.68 6.17 21.58
C ASP A 27 29.56 7.38 21.95
N ASN A 28 28.99 8.53 22.28
CA ASN A 28 29.75 9.64 22.80
C ASN A 28 29.64 9.66 24.34
N PRO A 29 30.75 9.62 25.07
CA PRO A 29 30.73 9.66 26.51
C PRO A 29 30.16 11.01 27.00
N VAL A 30 28.92 10.96 27.45
CA VAL A 30 28.31 12.10 28.14
C VAL A 30 28.97 12.18 29.51
N ASN A 31 29.60 13.32 29.82
CA ASN A 31 30.12 13.55 31.16
C ASN A 31 29.00 13.37 32.19
N PRO A 32 29.26 12.65 33.30
CA PRO A 32 28.21 12.45 34.31
C PRO A 32 27.78 13.78 34.91
N ILE A 33 26.51 14.10 34.77
CA ILE A 33 25.88 15.25 35.39
C ILE A 33 25.38 14.82 36.75
N THR A 34 25.77 15.53 37.79
CA THR A 34 25.37 15.26 39.19
C THR A 34 23.87 15.52 39.41
N PRO A 35 23.11 14.63 40.10
CA PRO A 35 21.71 14.82 40.37
C PRO A 35 21.40 16.13 41.12
N THR A 36 20.59 17.00 40.53
CA THR A 36 19.95 18.07 41.28
C THR A 36 18.51 17.70 41.52
N THR A 37 18.11 17.68 42.76
CA THR A 37 16.79 17.31 43.27
C THR A 37 15.65 18.27 42.90
N ASN A 38 15.82 19.17 41.96
CA ASN A 38 14.78 20.00 41.37
C ASN A 38 15.00 20.03 39.86
N SER A 39 14.16 19.35 39.09
CA SER A 39 14.15 19.43 37.64
C SER A 39 13.81 20.87 37.22
N LYS A 40 14.81 21.68 36.96
CA LYS A 40 14.57 22.98 36.31
C LYS A 40 14.30 22.72 34.84
N LEU A 41 13.17 23.23 34.38
CA LEU A 41 12.88 23.37 32.97
C LEU A 41 14.03 24.15 32.30
N LEU A 42 14.61 23.58 31.27
CA LEU A 42 15.67 24.24 30.51
C LEU A 42 15.06 24.80 29.23
N GLY A 43 15.23 26.12 29.05
CA GLY A 43 14.74 26.77 27.84
C GLY A 43 15.53 26.35 26.61
N ILE A 44 14.81 26.18 25.53
CA ILE A 44 15.36 25.86 24.20
C ILE A 44 14.88 26.92 23.22
N SER A 45 15.83 27.59 22.59
CA SER A 45 15.55 28.53 21.54
C SER A 45 15.19 27.80 20.24
N VAL A 46 14.06 28.17 19.64
CA VAL A 46 13.52 27.53 18.46
C VAL A 46 13.42 28.50 17.30
N LYS A 47 13.66 27.98 16.10
CA LYS A 47 13.48 28.70 14.83
C LYS A 47 12.15 28.26 14.21
N SER A 48 11.30 29.23 13.95
CA SER A 48 10.00 29.00 13.30
C SER A 48 10.02 29.52 11.87
N ASN A 49 9.35 28.83 10.97
CA ASN A 49 9.00 29.30 9.65
C ASN A 49 7.47 29.22 9.49
N THR A 50 6.85 30.35 9.17
CA THR A 50 5.42 30.49 8.87
C THR A 50 5.20 31.12 7.49
N ASP A 51 6.25 31.23 6.65
CA ASP A 51 6.12 31.76 5.30
C ASP A 51 5.26 30.82 4.43
N ALA A 52 4.07 31.30 4.09
CA ALA A 52 3.07 30.51 3.36
C ALA A 52 3.55 30.08 1.97
N GLN A 53 4.45 30.84 1.30
CA GLN A 53 4.96 30.48 0.01
C GLN A 53 5.98 29.34 0.12
N GLU A 54 6.90 29.42 1.06
CA GLU A 54 7.87 28.35 1.31
C GLU A 54 7.17 27.06 1.80
N LEU A 55 6.21 27.18 2.71
CA LEU A 55 5.46 26.05 3.24
C LEU A 55 4.59 25.39 2.16
N SER A 56 3.93 26.17 1.30
CA SER A 56 3.10 25.63 0.22
C SER A 56 3.91 24.91 -0.86
N ALA A 57 5.14 25.35 -1.12
CA ALA A 57 6.04 24.69 -2.08
C ALA A 57 6.42 23.25 -1.68
N ARG A 58 6.25 22.89 -0.41
CA ARG A 58 6.53 21.57 0.15
C ARG A 58 5.37 20.58 -0.05
N VAL A 59 4.20 21.07 -0.45
CA VAL A 59 2.97 20.29 -0.54
C VAL A 59 2.69 19.93 -1.99
N THR A 60 2.67 18.64 -2.29
CA THR A 60 2.18 18.13 -3.58
C THR A 60 0.80 17.52 -3.38
N ASN A 61 -0.23 18.22 -3.84
CA ASN A 61 -1.58 17.70 -3.85
C ASN A 61 -1.84 16.96 -5.16
N TYR A 62 -2.30 15.75 -5.07
CA TYR A 62 -2.69 14.94 -6.22
C TYR A 62 -4.19 15.17 -6.50
N LYS A 63 -4.54 15.26 -7.78
CA LYS A 63 -5.95 15.30 -8.14
C LYS A 63 -6.58 13.96 -7.76
N VAL A 64 -7.43 13.97 -6.75
CA VAL A 64 -8.30 12.86 -6.47
C VAL A 64 -9.42 12.91 -7.51
N THR A 65 -9.39 11.99 -8.40
CA THR A 65 -10.51 11.74 -9.30
C THR A 65 -11.44 10.77 -8.60
N SER A 66 -12.30 11.33 -7.76
CA SER A 66 -13.30 10.57 -7.01
C SER A 66 -14.46 10.07 -7.86
N THR A 67 -14.38 10.21 -9.16
CA THR A 67 -15.28 9.55 -10.09
C THR A 67 -14.56 8.32 -10.63
N LYS A 68 -14.86 7.17 -10.04
CA LYS A 68 -14.60 5.92 -10.73
C LYS A 68 -15.13 6.03 -12.14
N ALA A 69 -14.30 5.67 -13.10
CA ALA A 69 -14.77 5.33 -14.42
C ALA A 69 -15.96 4.38 -14.26
N THR A 70 -17.12 4.81 -14.73
CA THR A 70 -18.25 3.93 -14.87
C THR A 70 -17.85 2.92 -15.94
N ARG A 71 -17.63 1.69 -15.52
CA ARG A 71 -17.27 0.57 -16.37
C ARG A 71 -18.34 0.34 -17.41
N ALA A 72 -17.97 0.07 -18.65
CA ALA A 72 -18.88 -0.52 -19.63
C ALA A 72 -19.60 -1.72 -19.02
N SER A 73 -20.87 -1.94 -19.33
CA SER A 73 -21.68 -2.99 -18.73
C SER A 73 -21.01 -4.35 -18.94
N PHE A 74 -20.68 -5.02 -17.86
CA PHE A 74 -20.16 -6.37 -17.89
C PHE A 74 -21.09 -7.28 -18.70
N SER A 75 -22.41 -7.13 -18.52
CA SER A 75 -23.43 -7.85 -19.25
C SER A 75 -23.47 -7.48 -20.73
N ASP A 76 -23.16 -6.22 -21.10
CA ASP A 76 -23.14 -5.80 -22.50
C ASP A 76 -21.97 -6.42 -23.27
N VAL A 77 -20.85 -6.66 -22.58
CA VAL A 77 -19.62 -7.17 -23.18
C VAL A 77 -19.50 -8.69 -23.07
N PHE A 78 -19.83 -9.24 -21.90
CA PHE A 78 -19.59 -10.65 -21.59
C PHE A 78 -20.87 -11.49 -21.51
N GLY A 79 -22.03 -10.91 -21.78
CA GLY A 79 -23.32 -11.61 -21.79
C GLY A 79 -23.69 -12.20 -20.41
N ASP A 80 -24.09 -13.45 -20.39
CA ASP A 80 -24.58 -14.15 -19.19
C ASP A 80 -23.46 -14.58 -18.20
N PHE A 81 -22.32 -13.93 -18.20
CA PHE A 81 -21.27 -14.21 -17.22
C PHE A 81 -21.74 -13.80 -15.82
N ASN A 82 -22.22 -14.77 -15.04
CA ASN A 82 -22.77 -14.53 -13.70
C ASN A 82 -21.70 -13.98 -12.75
N SER A 83 -21.99 -12.85 -12.11
CA SER A 83 -21.12 -12.32 -11.09
C SER A 83 -21.08 -13.25 -9.86
N MET A 84 -19.94 -13.29 -9.17
CA MET A 84 -19.77 -14.04 -7.95
C MET A 84 -20.71 -13.50 -6.85
N PRO A 85 -21.54 -14.33 -6.21
CA PRO A 85 -22.41 -13.89 -5.12
C PRO A 85 -21.56 -13.42 -3.91
N ALA A 86 -22.08 -12.51 -3.09
CA ALA A 86 -21.41 -12.14 -1.86
C ALA A 86 -21.37 -13.35 -0.90
N GLU A 87 -20.22 -13.64 -0.29
CA GLU A 87 -20.09 -14.78 0.63
C GLU A 87 -21.13 -14.74 1.78
N SER A 88 -21.42 -13.53 2.28
CA SER A 88 -22.43 -13.32 3.33
C SER A 88 -23.85 -13.72 2.94
N SER A 89 -24.13 -13.83 1.64
CA SER A 89 -25.43 -14.30 1.13
C SER A 89 -25.53 -15.83 1.03
N ILE A 90 -24.43 -16.54 1.25
CA ILE A 90 -24.34 -17.99 1.12
C ILE A 90 -24.55 -18.64 2.48
N THR A 91 -25.58 -19.45 2.57
CA THR A 91 -25.84 -20.26 3.78
C THR A 91 -25.51 -21.72 3.48
N PRO A 92 -24.39 -22.27 3.98
CA PRO A 92 -24.05 -23.67 3.80
C PRO A 92 -25.13 -24.57 4.42
N THR A 93 -25.78 -25.37 3.59
CA THR A 93 -26.82 -26.33 3.97
C THR A 93 -26.52 -27.67 3.33
N GLY A 94 -27.10 -28.73 3.84
CA GLY A 94 -26.96 -30.10 3.29
C GLY A 94 -26.43 -31.10 4.30
N ASN A 95 -26.19 -32.31 3.82
CA ASN A 95 -25.66 -33.41 4.62
C ASN A 95 -24.11 -33.30 4.66
N GLU A 96 -23.49 -33.80 5.72
CA GLU A 96 -22.03 -33.93 5.76
C GLU A 96 -21.57 -34.88 4.64
N LEU A 97 -20.50 -34.46 3.93
CA LEU A 97 -19.93 -35.28 2.85
C LEU A 97 -19.10 -36.42 3.45
N GLU A 98 -19.50 -37.67 3.24
CA GLU A 98 -18.83 -38.84 3.84
C GLU A 98 -17.81 -39.49 2.92
N GLY A 99 -17.93 -39.36 1.60
CA GLY A 99 -17.01 -39.99 0.63
C GLY A 99 -17.30 -39.61 -0.81
N ASP A 100 -16.89 -40.48 -1.72
CA ASP A 100 -17.00 -40.27 -3.17
C ASP A 100 -18.44 -40.04 -3.63
N ILE A 101 -18.62 -39.17 -4.62
CA ILE A 101 -19.87 -38.91 -5.31
C ILE A 101 -19.72 -39.39 -6.75
N THR A 102 -20.12 -40.64 -7.04
CA THR A 102 -19.81 -41.30 -8.32
C THR A 102 -21.02 -41.87 -9.04
N THR A 103 -22.24 -41.69 -8.51
CA THR A 103 -23.47 -42.15 -9.11
C THR A 103 -24.54 -41.07 -9.14
N ALA A 104 -25.47 -41.15 -10.10
CA ALA A 104 -26.59 -40.22 -10.22
C ALA A 104 -27.47 -40.14 -8.98
N GLY A 105 -27.62 -41.23 -8.24
CA GLY A 105 -28.39 -41.27 -7.00
C GLY A 105 -27.75 -40.50 -5.82
N GLN A 106 -26.52 -40.08 -5.95
CA GLN A 106 -25.80 -39.27 -4.96
C GLN A 106 -25.87 -37.75 -5.27
N ALA A 107 -26.68 -37.34 -6.23
CA ALA A 107 -26.92 -35.91 -6.49
C ALA A 107 -27.55 -35.24 -5.27
N GLY A 108 -27.08 -34.09 -4.84
CA GLY A 108 -27.59 -33.42 -3.65
C GLY A 108 -26.76 -32.23 -3.20
N THR A 109 -27.03 -31.81 -1.96
CA THR A 109 -26.29 -30.71 -1.33
C THR A 109 -25.50 -31.24 -0.13
N TYR A 110 -24.22 -30.92 -0.11
CA TYR A 110 -23.26 -31.44 0.85
C TYR A 110 -22.49 -30.34 1.54
N ILE A 111 -22.04 -30.63 2.76
CA ILE A 111 -21.16 -29.82 3.58
C ILE A 111 -19.85 -30.58 3.81
N VAL A 112 -18.74 -29.91 3.74
CA VAL A 112 -17.41 -30.43 4.11
C VAL A 112 -16.93 -29.62 5.32
N SER A 113 -17.03 -30.25 6.52
CA SER A 113 -16.63 -29.62 7.79
C SER A 113 -15.27 -30.10 8.28
N SER A 114 -14.69 -31.11 7.66
CA SER A 114 -13.36 -31.67 7.92
C SER A 114 -12.67 -32.04 6.62
N ASN A 115 -11.36 -32.31 6.67
CA ASN A 115 -10.61 -32.65 5.47
C ASN A 115 -11.14 -33.90 4.79
N LYS A 116 -11.49 -33.81 3.53
CA LYS A 116 -12.00 -34.89 2.68
C LYS A 116 -11.23 -34.98 1.38
N LYS A 117 -11.11 -36.22 0.90
CA LYS A 117 -10.50 -36.55 -0.38
C LYS A 117 -11.48 -37.43 -1.14
N ILE A 118 -11.98 -36.96 -2.27
CA ILE A 118 -13.08 -37.61 -2.99
C ILE A 118 -12.87 -37.65 -4.51
N GLN A 119 -13.63 -38.54 -5.15
CA GLN A 119 -13.90 -38.53 -6.60
C GLN A 119 -15.27 -37.91 -6.87
N LEU A 120 -15.37 -37.18 -7.99
CA LEU A 120 -16.63 -36.71 -8.55
C LEU A 120 -16.85 -37.30 -9.92
N GLY A 121 -17.96 -38.01 -10.13
CA GLY A 121 -18.24 -38.60 -11.45
C GLY A 121 -19.68 -39.06 -11.57
N ASN A 122 -20.18 -39.18 -12.80
CA ASN A 122 -21.52 -39.65 -13.12
C ASN A 122 -22.65 -39.01 -12.31
N VAL A 123 -22.49 -37.82 -11.80
CA VAL A 123 -23.39 -37.09 -10.94
C VAL A 123 -23.88 -35.80 -11.60
N GLY A 124 -25.12 -35.44 -11.37
CA GLY A 124 -25.74 -34.19 -11.78
C GLY A 124 -26.05 -33.28 -10.61
N ASN A 125 -26.49 -32.09 -10.86
CA ASN A 125 -27.06 -31.08 -9.95
C ASN A 125 -26.64 -31.23 -8.48
N THR A 126 -25.34 -31.12 -8.23
CA THR A 126 -24.74 -31.29 -6.90
C THR A 126 -24.15 -29.98 -6.42
N THR A 127 -24.38 -29.63 -5.16
CA THR A 127 -23.77 -28.45 -4.52
C THR A 127 -22.92 -28.88 -3.33
N ILE A 128 -21.71 -28.39 -3.23
CA ILE A 128 -20.77 -28.71 -2.15
C ILE A 128 -20.28 -27.40 -1.49
N TYR A 129 -20.44 -27.31 -0.18
CA TYR A 129 -19.95 -26.20 0.64
C TYR A 129 -18.74 -26.65 1.45
N VAL A 130 -17.55 -26.13 1.16
CA VAL A 130 -16.35 -26.38 1.96
C VAL A 130 -16.24 -25.31 3.01
N LYS A 131 -16.43 -25.67 4.28
CA LYS A 131 -16.47 -24.75 5.41
C LYS A 131 -15.08 -24.32 5.88
N LYS A 132 -15.01 -23.18 6.56
CA LYS A 132 -13.81 -22.67 7.20
C LYS A 132 -13.06 -23.77 7.98
N GLY A 133 -11.76 -23.90 7.73
CA GLY A 133 -10.90 -24.90 8.38
C GLY A 133 -10.89 -26.28 7.72
N ALA A 134 -11.76 -26.53 6.73
CA ALA A 134 -11.79 -27.78 6.01
C ALA A 134 -11.04 -27.71 4.68
N THR A 135 -10.50 -28.84 4.24
CA THR A 135 -9.90 -29.03 2.91
C THR A 135 -10.68 -30.10 2.15
N LEU A 136 -11.11 -29.76 0.94
CA LEU A 136 -11.63 -30.72 -0.04
C LEU A 136 -10.57 -30.95 -1.12
N GLU A 137 -10.10 -32.20 -1.28
CA GLU A 137 -9.22 -32.62 -2.37
C GLU A 137 -10.02 -33.47 -3.37
N LEU A 138 -10.04 -33.04 -4.65
CA LEU A 138 -10.63 -33.80 -5.73
C LEU A 138 -9.58 -34.74 -6.32
N THR A 139 -9.72 -36.05 -6.14
CA THR A 139 -8.75 -37.01 -6.70
C THR A 139 -8.96 -37.27 -8.16
N ASN A 140 -10.21 -37.21 -8.61
CA ASN A 140 -10.61 -37.39 -10.00
C ASN A 140 -11.98 -36.73 -10.25
N VAL A 141 -12.18 -36.21 -11.46
CA VAL A 141 -13.47 -35.69 -11.94
C VAL A 141 -13.72 -36.26 -13.33
N TYR A 142 -14.88 -36.92 -13.52
CA TYR A 142 -15.19 -37.54 -14.81
C TYR A 142 -16.70 -37.60 -15.08
N GLN A 143 -17.07 -37.44 -16.35
CA GLN A 143 -18.42 -37.66 -16.89
C GLN A 143 -19.56 -37.05 -16.05
N LEU A 144 -19.47 -35.79 -15.66
CA LEU A 144 -20.55 -35.12 -14.94
C LEU A 144 -21.83 -35.09 -15.79
N GLN A 145 -22.96 -35.49 -15.21
CA GLN A 145 -24.26 -35.59 -15.87
C GLN A 145 -25.10 -34.30 -15.74
N GLY A 146 -24.61 -33.32 -15.01
CA GLY A 146 -25.27 -32.04 -14.79
C GLY A 146 -24.35 -31.06 -14.10
N ASN A 147 -24.92 -29.97 -13.58
CA ASN A 147 -24.14 -28.90 -12.95
C ASN A 147 -23.68 -29.31 -11.54
N VAL A 148 -22.37 -29.22 -11.31
CA VAL A 148 -21.77 -29.34 -9.97
C VAL A 148 -21.29 -27.94 -9.55
N THR A 149 -21.75 -27.47 -8.39
CA THR A 149 -21.34 -26.17 -7.83
C THR A 149 -20.55 -26.40 -6.55
N ILE A 150 -19.35 -25.81 -6.45
CA ILE A 150 -18.51 -25.88 -5.27
C ILE A 150 -18.30 -24.47 -4.72
N TYR A 151 -18.70 -24.26 -3.46
CA TYR A 151 -18.42 -23.06 -2.70
C TYR A 151 -17.28 -23.33 -1.74
N VAL A 152 -16.16 -22.63 -1.93
CA VAL A 152 -15.00 -22.67 -1.03
C VAL A 152 -15.07 -21.44 -0.14
N MET A 153 -15.53 -21.63 1.10
CA MET A 153 -15.75 -20.51 2.03
C MET A 153 -14.43 -19.93 2.53
N SER A 154 -14.44 -18.71 3.04
CA SER A 154 -13.25 -18.07 3.61
C SER A 154 -12.59 -18.96 4.67
N GLY A 155 -11.27 -19.17 4.53
CA GLY A 155 -10.49 -20.06 5.38
C GLY A 155 -10.68 -21.56 5.11
N ALA A 156 -11.37 -21.94 4.02
CA ALA A 156 -11.41 -23.30 3.48
C ALA A 156 -10.40 -23.46 2.33
N THR A 157 -10.12 -24.71 1.95
CA THR A 157 -9.23 -25.01 0.82
C THR A 157 -9.87 -26.03 -0.12
N LEU A 158 -9.80 -25.75 -1.42
CA LEU A 158 -10.08 -26.73 -2.48
C LEU A 158 -8.75 -27.09 -3.18
N ILE A 159 -8.41 -28.37 -3.20
CA ILE A 159 -7.25 -28.89 -3.96
C ILE A 159 -7.78 -29.62 -5.18
N ASP A 160 -7.36 -29.19 -6.36
CA ASP A 160 -7.72 -29.79 -7.63
C ASP A 160 -6.46 -30.22 -8.39
N PRO A 161 -6.17 -31.54 -8.43
CA PRO A 161 -5.04 -32.12 -9.15
C PRO A 161 -5.34 -32.41 -10.62
N THR A 162 -6.55 -32.15 -11.09
CA THR A 162 -6.97 -32.52 -12.44
C THR A 162 -6.40 -31.59 -13.50
N TYR A 163 -6.07 -32.14 -14.66
CA TYR A 163 -5.63 -31.36 -15.82
C TYR A 163 -6.75 -30.48 -16.36
N ASP A 164 -7.92 -31.08 -16.58
CA ASP A 164 -9.17 -30.38 -16.79
C ASP A 164 -10.24 -31.00 -15.86
N LEU A 165 -11.27 -30.25 -15.59
CA LEU A 165 -12.42 -30.77 -14.85
C LEU A 165 -13.39 -31.41 -15.86
N ALA A 166 -12.93 -32.44 -16.55
CA ALA A 166 -13.56 -33.18 -17.64
C ALA A 166 -15.03 -32.85 -17.95
N SER A 167 -15.22 -32.20 -19.08
CA SER A 167 -16.49 -32.12 -19.82
C SER A 167 -17.75 -31.73 -19.03
N ALA A 168 -18.01 -30.43 -18.95
CA ALA A 168 -19.30 -29.80 -18.69
C ALA A 168 -19.76 -29.66 -17.25
N GLY A 169 -20.23 -28.45 -16.93
CA GLY A 169 -21.13 -28.21 -15.81
C GLY A 169 -20.49 -28.08 -14.43
N ILE A 170 -19.23 -27.66 -14.30
CA ILE A 170 -18.67 -27.33 -12.99
C ILE A 170 -18.54 -25.82 -12.81
N THR A 171 -19.04 -25.35 -11.67
CA THR A 171 -18.90 -23.95 -11.22
C THR A 171 -18.22 -23.92 -9.85
N ILE A 172 -17.12 -23.21 -9.76
CA ILE A 172 -16.38 -23.01 -8.49
C ILE A 172 -16.49 -21.54 -8.08
N TYR A 173 -17.04 -21.30 -6.89
CA TYR A 173 -17.02 -20.00 -6.21
C TYR A 173 -15.98 -20.07 -5.09
N ASN A 174 -14.84 -19.41 -5.26
CA ASN A 174 -13.75 -19.47 -4.30
C ASN A 174 -13.64 -18.17 -3.50
N TYR A 175 -13.94 -18.21 -2.22
CA TYR A 175 -13.69 -17.16 -1.22
C TYR A 175 -12.52 -17.53 -0.30
N GLY A 176 -12.07 -18.78 -0.34
CA GLY A 176 -10.96 -19.33 0.43
C GLY A 176 -9.70 -19.51 -0.42
N THR A 177 -9.11 -20.70 -0.35
CA THR A 177 -7.91 -21.06 -1.09
C THR A 177 -8.23 -22.09 -2.17
N LEU A 178 -7.86 -21.80 -3.41
CA LEU A 178 -7.93 -22.71 -4.53
C LEU A 178 -6.51 -23.12 -4.93
N GLN A 179 -6.20 -24.42 -4.93
CA GLN A 179 -4.91 -24.97 -5.27
C GLN A 179 -5.03 -25.91 -6.48
N PHE A 180 -4.50 -25.51 -7.63
CA PHE A 180 -4.30 -26.37 -8.75
C PHE A 180 -2.93 -27.04 -8.66
N THR A 181 -2.90 -28.37 -8.51
CA THR A 181 -1.64 -29.11 -8.30
C THR A 181 -1.09 -29.75 -9.59
N ASN A 182 -1.87 -29.78 -10.66
CA ASN A 182 -1.37 -30.18 -11.96
C ASN A 182 -0.50 -29.08 -12.57
N GLU A 183 0.56 -29.43 -13.30
CA GLU A 183 1.46 -28.45 -13.92
C GLU A 183 0.73 -27.55 -14.94
N ASN A 184 -0.27 -28.07 -15.62
CA ASN A 184 -1.11 -27.33 -16.55
C ASN A 184 -2.57 -27.45 -16.12
N LYS A 185 -3.28 -26.32 -16.08
CA LYS A 185 -4.71 -26.27 -15.80
C LYS A 185 -5.48 -25.75 -17.01
N PHE A 186 -6.26 -26.64 -17.61
CA PHE A 186 -7.22 -26.26 -18.64
C PHE A 186 -8.55 -25.87 -18.00
N ILE A 187 -9.06 -24.71 -18.41
CA ILE A 187 -10.40 -24.24 -18.08
C ILE A 187 -11.24 -24.40 -19.34
N ALA A 188 -11.95 -25.53 -19.41
CA ALA A 188 -12.62 -25.98 -20.62
C ALA A 188 -14.07 -25.46 -20.72
N LYS A 189 -14.68 -25.67 -21.89
CA LYS A 189 -16.08 -25.32 -22.17
C LYS A 189 -17.03 -25.84 -21.10
N GLY A 190 -17.90 -25.00 -20.58
CA GLY A 190 -18.85 -25.33 -19.51
C GLY A 190 -18.28 -25.27 -18.09
N GLN A 191 -17.02 -24.88 -17.94
CA GLN A 191 -16.38 -24.64 -16.66
C GLN A 191 -16.40 -23.15 -16.35
N TYR A 192 -16.80 -22.83 -15.11
CA TYR A 192 -16.88 -21.47 -14.58
C TYR A 192 -16.10 -21.43 -13.27
N ILE A 193 -15.03 -20.65 -13.21
CA ILE A 193 -14.25 -20.44 -11.99
C ILE A 193 -14.35 -18.98 -11.61
N TYR A 194 -14.97 -18.72 -10.46
CA TYR A 194 -15.06 -17.41 -9.83
C TYR A 194 -14.09 -17.37 -8.65
N ASN A 195 -12.96 -16.73 -8.82
CA ASN A 195 -11.95 -16.57 -7.77
C ASN A 195 -12.03 -15.17 -7.17
N TYR A 196 -12.45 -15.09 -5.92
CA TYR A 196 -12.50 -13.82 -5.19
C TYR A 196 -11.10 -13.45 -4.69
N GLY A 197 -10.60 -12.30 -5.11
CA GLY A 197 -9.23 -11.89 -4.84
C GLY A 197 -8.24 -12.36 -5.89
N ASP A 198 -6.96 -12.45 -5.51
CA ASP A 198 -5.89 -12.76 -6.44
C ASP A 198 -5.88 -14.24 -6.84
N ALA A 199 -5.75 -14.51 -8.14
CA ALA A 199 -5.49 -15.85 -8.63
C ALA A 199 -3.98 -16.15 -8.54
N ASN A 200 -3.57 -16.76 -7.44
CA ASN A 200 -2.17 -17.08 -7.17
C ASN A 200 -1.96 -18.58 -7.04
N TRP A 201 -1.78 -19.26 -8.15
CA TRP A 201 -1.49 -20.70 -8.17
C TRP A 201 -0.25 -21.02 -9.02
N SER A 202 0.40 -22.15 -8.70
CA SER A 202 1.74 -22.51 -9.22
C SER A 202 1.72 -23.38 -10.48
N ASN A 203 0.75 -23.17 -11.36
CA ASN A 203 0.64 -23.92 -12.61
C ASN A 203 0.44 -22.99 -13.83
N ASN A 204 0.59 -23.55 -15.04
CA ASN A 204 0.22 -22.87 -16.26
C ASN A 204 -1.31 -22.87 -16.40
N THR A 205 -1.90 -21.74 -16.73
CA THR A 205 -3.33 -21.60 -16.98
C THR A 205 -3.58 -21.54 -18.49
N ILE A 206 -4.47 -22.38 -18.96
CA ILE A 206 -4.87 -22.47 -20.37
C ILE A 206 -6.39 -22.31 -20.44
N LEU A 207 -6.84 -21.26 -21.13
CA LEU A 207 -8.27 -21.03 -21.35
C LEU A 207 -8.72 -21.73 -22.64
N ASN A 208 -9.61 -22.70 -22.49
CA ASN A 208 -10.14 -23.47 -23.62
C ASN A 208 -11.68 -23.41 -23.63
N GLN A 209 -12.24 -22.33 -24.13
CA GLN A 209 -13.68 -22.04 -24.18
C GLN A 209 -14.39 -21.97 -22.80
N GLY A 210 -13.62 -21.98 -21.73
CA GLY A 210 -14.15 -21.85 -20.37
C GLY A 210 -14.23 -20.40 -19.90
N HIS A 211 -14.61 -20.23 -18.64
CA HIS A 211 -14.81 -18.92 -18.04
C HIS A 211 -14.03 -18.80 -16.73
N LEU A 212 -13.17 -17.79 -16.63
CA LEU A 212 -12.38 -17.48 -15.45
C LEU A 212 -12.64 -16.04 -15.01
N TYR A 213 -13.09 -15.90 -13.77
CA TYR A 213 -13.24 -14.61 -13.10
C TYR A 213 -12.22 -14.50 -11.96
N VAL A 214 -11.46 -13.41 -11.95
CA VAL A 214 -10.46 -13.12 -10.91
C VAL A 214 -10.79 -11.76 -10.31
N GLY A 215 -11.12 -11.72 -9.04
CA GLY A 215 -11.50 -10.51 -8.31
C GLY A 215 -10.32 -9.56 -7.98
N GLY A 216 -9.09 -10.00 -8.16
CA GLY A 216 -7.85 -9.23 -7.97
C GLY A 216 -6.90 -9.38 -9.14
N ASP A 217 -5.59 -9.47 -8.87
CA ASP A 217 -4.58 -9.71 -9.87
C ASP A 217 -4.52 -11.17 -10.31
N PHE A 218 -4.18 -11.40 -11.58
CA PHE A 218 -3.89 -12.75 -12.08
C PHE A 218 -2.41 -13.08 -11.88
N LYS A 219 -2.11 -14.09 -11.04
CA LYS A 219 -0.74 -14.47 -10.64
C LYS A 219 -0.48 -15.97 -10.74
N ALA A 220 -0.93 -16.63 -11.81
CA ALA A 220 -0.56 -18.02 -12.09
C ALA A 220 0.93 -18.13 -12.45
N LYS A 221 1.49 -19.32 -12.42
CA LYS A 221 2.89 -19.59 -12.83
C LYS A 221 3.19 -19.03 -14.21
N ALA A 222 2.30 -19.30 -15.16
CA ALA A 222 2.34 -18.75 -16.50
C ALA A 222 0.95 -18.74 -17.14
N TRP A 223 0.80 -17.93 -18.16
CA TRP A 223 -0.33 -17.99 -19.07
C TRP A 223 0.01 -18.94 -20.20
N GLY A 224 -0.57 -20.14 -20.20
CA GLY A 224 -0.31 -21.16 -21.23
C GLY A 224 -1.01 -20.88 -22.56
N GLY A 225 -1.72 -19.76 -22.66
CA GLY A 225 -2.40 -19.34 -23.87
C GLY A 225 -3.89 -19.70 -23.90
N TRP A 226 -4.40 -19.85 -25.09
CA TRP A 226 -5.81 -20.08 -25.36
C TRP A 226 -6.00 -21.21 -26.38
N GLN A 227 -7.15 -21.85 -26.35
CA GLN A 227 -7.58 -22.82 -27.34
C GLN A 227 -9.06 -22.58 -27.67
N GLY A 228 -9.32 -21.91 -28.81
CA GLY A 228 -10.70 -21.78 -29.33
C GLY A 228 -11.60 -20.80 -28.60
N GLY A 229 -11.07 -19.77 -27.97
CA GLY A 229 -11.84 -18.72 -27.31
C GLY A 229 -12.14 -19.01 -25.84
N GLY A 230 -12.99 -18.21 -25.24
CA GLY A 230 -13.36 -18.26 -23.81
C GLY A 230 -13.55 -16.85 -23.25
N THR A 231 -13.73 -16.77 -21.93
CA THR A 231 -13.90 -15.48 -21.25
C THR A 231 -13.00 -15.40 -20.03
N LEU A 232 -12.17 -14.37 -19.96
CA LEU A 232 -11.35 -14.02 -18.81
C LEU A 232 -11.74 -12.64 -18.28
N TYR A 233 -12.07 -12.58 -17.01
CA TYR A 233 -12.26 -11.34 -16.29
C TYR A 233 -11.22 -11.23 -15.17
N VAL A 234 -10.41 -10.19 -15.20
CA VAL A 234 -9.44 -9.85 -14.16
C VAL A 234 -9.74 -8.43 -13.69
N SER A 235 -10.19 -8.27 -12.46
CA SER A 235 -10.49 -6.92 -11.93
C SER A 235 -9.22 -6.12 -11.62
N GLY A 236 -8.11 -6.79 -11.36
CA GLY A 236 -6.78 -6.22 -11.15
C GLY A 236 -5.89 -6.30 -12.38
N SER A 237 -4.60 -6.54 -12.15
CA SER A 237 -3.55 -6.60 -13.18
C SER A 237 -3.28 -8.02 -13.67
N PHE A 238 -2.79 -8.11 -14.92
CA PHE A 238 -2.34 -9.33 -15.58
C PHE A 238 -0.93 -9.08 -16.13
N GLU A 239 0.11 -9.47 -15.37
CA GLU A 239 1.47 -9.03 -15.65
C GLU A 239 2.45 -10.19 -15.78
N TYR A 240 3.01 -10.38 -17.00
CA TYR A 240 4.07 -11.33 -17.36
C TYR A 240 5.14 -10.64 -18.20
N PRO A 241 5.93 -9.72 -17.64
CA PRO A 241 6.77 -8.79 -18.40
C PRO A 241 7.89 -9.44 -19.23
N ASN A 242 8.23 -10.70 -18.96
CA ASN A 242 9.30 -11.43 -19.65
C ASN A 242 8.77 -12.50 -20.61
N GLU A 243 7.45 -12.65 -20.76
CA GLU A 243 6.82 -13.71 -21.56
C GLU A 243 6.09 -13.15 -22.77
N ASP A 244 5.90 -14.00 -23.76
CA ASP A 244 5.07 -13.73 -24.91
C ASP A 244 3.65 -14.20 -24.61
N LEU A 245 2.67 -13.30 -24.72
CA LEU A 245 1.26 -13.60 -24.46
C LEU A 245 0.44 -13.60 -25.75
N ALA A 246 -0.50 -14.55 -25.85
CA ALA A 246 -1.47 -14.61 -26.94
C ALA A 246 -2.88 -14.70 -26.38
N PHE A 247 -3.80 -13.96 -26.99
CA PHE A 247 -5.20 -13.89 -26.59
C PHE A 247 -6.15 -14.22 -27.76
N ASP A 248 -7.18 -15.02 -27.47
CA ASP A 248 -8.31 -15.27 -28.36
C ASP A 248 -9.58 -15.47 -27.51
N GLY A 249 -10.60 -14.65 -27.71
CA GLY A 249 -11.82 -14.67 -26.91
C GLY A 249 -12.16 -13.32 -26.32
N ASN A 250 -12.89 -13.31 -25.22
CA ASN A 250 -13.35 -12.10 -24.53
C ASN A 250 -12.53 -11.85 -23.27
N PHE A 251 -11.92 -10.68 -23.15
CA PHE A 251 -11.02 -10.33 -22.06
C PHE A 251 -11.41 -8.99 -21.44
N TYR A 252 -11.59 -8.99 -20.13
CA TYR A 252 -11.67 -7.78 -19.33
C TYR A 252 -10.51 -7.76 -18.36
N ILE A 253 -9.71 -6.69 -18.38
CA ILE A 253 -8.57 -6.51 -17.47
C ILE A 253 -8.66 -5.08 -16.93
N GLY A 254 -9.10 -4.94 -15.68
CA GLY A 254 -9.32 -3.63 -15.05
C GLY A 254 -8.02 -2.93 -14.67
N GLY A 255 -6.96 -3.68 -14.40
CA GLY A 255 -5.61 -3.19 -14.12
C GLY A 255 -4.71 -3.19 -15.35
N LYS A 256 -3.41 -3.30 -15.10
CA LYS A 256 -2.39 -3.30 -16.14
C LYS A 256 -2.26 -4.68 -16.81
N LEU A 257 -2.25 -4.70 -18.13
CA LEU A 257 -1.82 -5.87 -18.93
C LEU A 257 -0.37 -5.64 -19.37
N SER A 258 0.57 -6.49 -18.97
CA SER A 258 1.96 -6.33 -19.39
C SER A 258 2.65 -7.64 -19.77
N ALA A 259 3.44 -7.59 -20.85
CA ALA A 259 4.20 -8.73 -21.37
C ALA A 259 5.45 -8.29 -22.15
N LYS A 260 6.22 -9.25 -22.62
CA LYS A 260 7.31 -9.01 -23.56
C LYS A 260 6.74 -8.72 -24.95
N ASN A 261 5.94 -9.66 -25.49
CA ASN A 261 5.13 -9.48 -26.68
C ASN A 261 3.68 -9.82 -26.38
N ILE A 262 2.74 -9.13 -27.02
CA ILE A 262 1.30 -9.39 -26.88
C ILE A 262 0.68 -9.56 -28.25
N THR A 263 0.03 -10.70 -28.48
CA THR A 263 -0.66 -10.98 -29.73
C THR A 263 -2.14 -11.18 -29.47
N PHE A 264 -2.98 -10.44 -30.20
CA PHE A 264 -4.42 -10.60 -30.20
C PHE A 264 -4.84 -11.30 -31.51
N ASN A 265 -5.46 -12.48 -31.37
CA ASN A 265 -5.80 -13.36 -32.49
C ASN A 265 -7.31 -13.40 -32.75
N ASN A 266 -7.68 -13.83 -33.96
CA ASN A 266 -9.07 -14.08 -34.39
C ASN A 266 -10.02 -12.93 -34.09
N SER A 267 -11.05 -13.18 -33.26
CA SER A 267 -12.06 -12.20 -32.89
C SER A 267 -11.93 -11.76 -31.45
N THR A 268 -10.72 -11.53 -30.99
CA THR A 268 -10.46 -11.06 -29.62
C THR A 268 -11.19 -9.77 -29.33
N LYS A 269 -11.93 -9.72 -28.22
CA LYS A 269 -12.48 -8.52 -27.63
C LYS A 269 -11.76 -8.24 -26.31
N LEU A 270 -11.01 -7.16 -26.28
CA LEU A 270 -10.32 -6.71 -25.07
C LEU A 270 -10.95 -5.40 -24.57
N TYR A 271 -11.27 -5.39 -23.28
CA TYR A 271 -11.61 -4.19 -22.53
C TYR A 271 -10.56 -4.01 -21.43
N ASN A 272 -9.75 -2.97 -21.55
CA ASN A 272 -8.71 -2.64 -20.59
C ASN A 272 -8.82 -1.19 -20.17
N GLU A 273 -8.97 -0.97 -18.85
CA GLU A 273 -9.21 0.37 -18.31
C GLU A 273 -7.91 1.11 -17.93
N CYS A 274 -6.82 0.37 -17.78
CA CYS A 274 -5.55 0.91 -17.28
C CYS A 274 -4.53 1.10 -18.39
N GLY A 275 -4.13 0.03 -19.04
CA GLY A 275 -3.15 0.08 -20.13
C GLY A 275 -2.59 -1.28 -20.50
N VAL A 276 -2.18 -1.37 -21.76
CA VAL A 276 -1.51 -2.55 -22.37
C VAL A 276 -0.06 -2.18 -22.66
N PHE A 277 0.86 -2.90 -22.08
CA PHE A 277 2.30 -2.61 -22.14
C PHE A 277 3.07 -3.82 -22.65
N ALA A 278 3.66 -3.70 -23.83
CA ALA A 278 4.64 -4.69 -24.32
C ALA A 278 6.04 -4.06 -24.31
N THR A 279 7.02 -4.82 -23.83
CA THR A 279 8.41 -4.36 -23.88
C THR A 279 8.97 -4.38 -25.29
N GLN A 280 8.39 -5.18 -26.20
CA GLN A 280 8.78 -5.27 -27.59
C GLN A 280 7.60 -4.96 -28.52
N GLU A 281 6.67 -5.88 -28.74
CA GLU A 281 5.63 -5.75 -29.77
C GLU A 281 4.23 -6.01 -29.25
N ILE A 282 3.28 -5.22 -29.73
CA ILE A 282 1.85 -5.53 -29.69
C ILE A 282 1.41 -5.84 -31.10
N LYS A 283 0.84 -7.02 -31.32
CA LYS A 283 0.40 -7.50 -32.63
C LYS A 283 -1.09 -7.86 -32.61
N ILE A 284 -1.87 -7.28 -33.51
CA ILE A 284 -3.27 -7.59 -33.71
C ILE A 284 -3.40 -8.31 -35.04
N THR A 285 -3.47 -9.65 -35.01
CA THR A 285 -3.46 -10.49 -36.23
C THR A 285 -4.85 -10.93 -36.66
N GLY A 286 -5.83 -10.87 -35.76
CA GLY A 286 -7.16 -11.37 -36.04
C GLY A 286 -8.01 -10.39 -36.84
N SER A 287 -8.77 -10.94 -37.79
CA SER A 287 -9.90 -10.19 -38.36
C SER A 287 -11.00 -10.06 -37.32
N ASN A 288 -11.59 -8.88 -37.18
CA ASN A 288 -12.64 -8.54 -36.21
C ASN A 288 -12.17 -8.48 -34.73
N CYS A 289 -10.88 -8.24 -34.48
CA CYS A 289 -10.44 -7.87 -33.14
C CYS A 289 -10.95 -6.47 -32.78
N GLU A 290 -11.43 -6.33 -31.54
CA GLU A 290 -11.91 -5.08 -30.95
C GLU A 290 -11.13 -4.84 -29.65
N LEU A 291 -10.29 -3.81 -29.61
CA LEU A 291 -9.51 -3.44 -28.45
C LEU A 291 -9.99 -2.10 -27.89
N HIS A 292 -10.72 -2.13 -26.78
CA HIS A 292 -11.12 -0.94 -26.04
C HIS A 292 -10.08 -0.66 -24.98
N VAL A 293 -9.27 0.38 -25.15
CA VAL A 293 -8.06 0.59 -24.33
C VAL A 293 -7.88 2.06 -23.95
N ALA A 294 -7.39 2.28 -22.75
CA ALA A 294 -6.98 3.60 -22.28
C ALA A 294 -5.55 3.94 -22.71
N TYR A 295 -4.66 2.95 -22.79
CA TYR A 295 -3.26 3.18 -23.10
C TYR A 295 -2.64 1.95 -23.79
N LEU A 296 -1.92 2.18 -24.88
CA LEU A 296 -1.08 1.18 -25.55
C LEU A 296 0.38 1.67 -25.56
N ASN A 297 1.30 0.82 -25.11
CA ASN A 297 2.73 1.12 -25.13
C ASN A 297 3.54 -0.09 -25.60
N ALA A 298 4.28 0.07 -26.68
CA ALA A 298 5.19 -0.94 -27.20
C ALA A 298 6.30 -0.30 -28.05
N GLN A 299 7.37 -1.02 -28.34
CA GLN A 299 8.36 -0.61 -29.35
C GLN A 299 7.80 -0.65 -30.77
N LYS A 300 6.91 -1.62 -31.02
CA LYS A 300 6.18 -1.76 -32.27
C LYS A 300 4.72 -2.12 -31.98
N LEU A 301 3.81 -1.47 -32.69
CA LEU A 301 2.41 -1.85 -32.77
C LEU A 301 2.10 -2.25 -34.21
N GLU A 302 1.61 -3.47 -34.42
CA GLU A 302 1.19 -3.98 -35.73
C GLU A 302 -0.29 -4.32 -35.70
N GLN A 303 -1.07 -3.73 -36.59
CA GLN A 303 -2.52 -3.91 -36.68
C GLN A 303 -2.90 -4.48 -38.06
N SER A 304 -3.56 -5.66 -38.08
CA SER A 304 -4.03 -6.29 -39.31
C SER A 304 -5.27 -5.60 -39.88
N SER A 305 -5.59 -5.94 -41.12
CA SER A 305 -6.85 -5.54 -41.75
C SER A 305 -8.05 -6.05 -40.94
N SER A 306 -9.11 -5.24 -40.89
CA SER A 306 -10.41 -5.52 -40.21
C SER A 306 -10.39 -5.54 -38.68
N SER A 307 -9.29 -5.18 -38.04
CA SER A 307 -9.25 -4.97 -36.59
C SER A 307 -9.48 -3.52 -36.23
N ASN A 308 -10.01 -3.25 -35.03
CA ASN A 308 -10.33 -1.91 -34.53
C ASN A 308 -9.75 -1.67 -33.15
N ILE A 309 -9.20 -0.47 -32.95
CA ILE A 309 -8.80 0.05 -31.66
C ILE A 309 -9.74 1.18 -31.29
N TYR A 310 -10.42 1.03 -30.16
CA TYR A 310 -11.33 2.03 -29.63
C TYR A 310 -10.65 2.76 -28.48
N LEU A 311 -10.55 4.07 -28.61
CA LEU A 311 -9.94 4.98 -27.66
C LEU A 311 -11.01 5.79 -26.96
N LYS A 312 -10.87 6.01 -25.68
CA LYS A 312 -11.74 6.88 -24.87
C LYS A 312 -11.07 8.25 -24.65
N ASN A 313 -11.78 9.14 -23.98
CA ASN A 313 -11.20 10.43 -23.61
C ASN A 313 -9.90 10.27 -22.81
N ASN A 314 -8.87 11.02 -23.17
CA ASN A 314 -7.50 10.98 -22.63
C ASN A 314 -6.74 9.66 -22.85
N SER A 315 -7.09 8.88 -23.86
CA SER A 315 -6.35 7.68 -24.26
C SER A 315 -5.07 7.98 -25.02
N TYR A 316 -4.12 7.02 -24.96
CA TYR A 316 -2.81 7.14 -25.59
C TYR A 316 -2.43 5.89 -26.39
N ILE A 317 -1.83 6.09 -27.55
CA ILE A 317 -0.99 5.11 -28.20
C ILE A 317 0.44 5.68 -28.22
N ASN A 318 1.37 4.96 -27.59
CA ASN A 318 2.77 5.35 -27.53
C ASN A 318 3.65 4.22 -28.09
N THR A 319 4.11 4.42 -29.32
CA THR A 319 4.94 3.44 -30.00
C THR A 319 5.85 4.14 -31.02
N PRO A 320 7.18 3.84 -31.04
CA PRO A 320 8.08 4.41 -32.05
C PRO A 320 7.73 3.95 -33.47
N ASN A 321 7.11 2.77 -33.64
CA ASN A 321 6.80 2.20 -34.92
C ASN A 321 5.38 1.60 -34.90
N TYR A 322 4.46 2.22 -35.61
CA TYR A 322 3.11 1.77 -35.79
C TYR A 322 2.86 1.34 -37.24
N VAL A 323 2.58 0.07 -37.45
CA VAL A 323 2.26 -0.49 -38.79
C VAL A 323 0.78 -0.85 -38.82
N ASN A 324 0.02 -0.16 -39.68
CA ASN A 324 -1.39 -0.40 -39.87
C ASN A 324 -1.68 -0.92 -41.29
N HIS A 325 -1.98 -2.20 -41.36
CA HIS A 325 -2.34 -2.88 -42.62
C HIS A 325 -3.82 -2.70 -42.98
N ASN A 326 -4.61 -2.04 -42.12
CA ASN A 326 -6.04 -1.86 -42.33
C ASN A 326 -6.33 -0.59 -43.15
N ALA A 327 -6.69 -0.76 -44.44
CA ALA A 327 -7.14 0.33 -45.27
C ALA A 327 -8.55 0.84 -44.93
N GLY A 328 -9.23 0.22 -43.93
CA GLY A 328 -10.62 0.52 -43.60
C GLY A 328 -10.79 1.84 -42.85
N VAL A 329 -11.93 2.46 -43.02
CA VAL A 329 -12.33 3.64 -42.28
C VAL A 329 -12.55 3.32 -40.81
N GLY A 330 -11.91 4.07 -39.93
CA GLY A 330 -12.11 3.96 -38.47
C GLY A 330 -11.43 2.77 -37.81
N SER A 331 -10.29 2.31 -38.35
CA SER A 331 -9.48 1.28 -37.66
C SER A 331 -8.96 1.77 -36.28
N ILE A 332 -8.91 3.08 -36.07
CA ILE A 332 -8.77 3.73 -34.77
C ILE A 332 -9.93 4.68 -34.57
N THR A 333 -10.75 4.42 -33.59
CA THR A 333 -11.95 5.21 -33.30
C THR A 333 -11.84 5.84 -31.93
N LEU A 334 -11.98 7.17 -31.86
CA LEU A 334 -12.12 7.91 -30.60
C LEU A 334 -13.60 8.07 -30.27
N GLU A 335 -14.02 7.55 -29.12
CA GLU A 335 -15.40 7.55 -28.65
C GLU A 335 -15.66 8.69 -27.65
N GLY A 336 -16.92 9.19 -27.69
CA GLY A 336 -17.44 10.19 -26.77
C GLY A 336 -17.32 11.63 -27.24
N ASP A 337 -18.18 12.50 -26.72
CA ASP A 337 -18.21 13.94 -27.00
C ASP A 337 -17.07 14.67 -26.29
N ASN A 338 -16.47 15.66 -26.94
CA ASN A 338 -15.34 16.45 -26.45
C ASN A 338 -14.13 15.58 -26.03
N ALA A 339 -14.06 14.35 -26.51
CA ALA A 339 -12.97 13.42 -26.18
C ALA A 339 -11.67 13.83 -26.85
N VAL A 340 -10.54 13.53 -26.20
CA VAL A 340 -9.21 13.80 -26.71
C VAL A 340 -8.39 12.54 -26.61
N ALA A 341 -7.71 12.16 -27.69
CA ALA A 341 -6.74 11.05 -27.69
C ALA A 341 -5.39 11.51 -28.26
N TYR A 342 -4.34 10.80 -27.89
CA TYR A 342 -2.97 11.12 -28.27
C TYR A 342 -2.29 9.90 -28.89
N ILE A 343 -1.74 10.09 -30.10
CA ILE A 343 -0.93 9.07 -30.76
C ILE A 343 0.48 9.59 -30.92
N ILE A 344 1.40 8.93 -30.23
CA ILE A 344 2.81 9.31 -30.17
C ILE A 344 3.62 8.21 -30.83
N GLY A 345 4.16 8.51 -32.02
CA GLY A 345 5.00 7.56 -32.74
C GLY A 345 5.95 8.30 -33.66
N SER A 346 7.20 7.83 -33.75
CA SER A 346 8.13 8.42 -34.73
C SER A 346 7.73 8.12 -36.16
N LYS A 347 7.17 6.95 -36.43
CA LYS A 347 6.70 6.53 -37.76
C LYS A 347 5.36 5.82 -37.65
N LEU A 348 4.43 6.20 -38.50
CA LEU A 348 3.16 5.53 -38.70
C LEU A 348 3.09 5.05 -40.17
N HIS A 349 3.24 3.75 -40.35
CA HIS A 349 3.12 3.10 -41.64
C HIS A 349 1.66 2.74 -41.89
N TYR A 350 1.11 3.22 -43.00
CA TYR A 350 -0.30 3.13 -43.27
C TYR A 350 -0.59 2.58 -44.68
N ASN A 351 -1.47 1.58 -44.74
CA ASN A 351 -2.02 1.10 -46.01
C ASN A 351 -3.13 2.05 -46.49
N HIS A 352 -2.87 2.73 -47.60
CA HIS A 352 -3.83 3.67 -48.20
C HIS A 352 -4.95 2.97 -49.00
N GLY A 353 -4.91 1.66 -49.16
CA GLY A 353 -5.92 0.92 -49.93
C GLY A 353 -5.89 1.20 -51.45
N ASP A 354 -6.92 1.78 -51.98
CA ASP A 354 -7.18 2.00 -53.41
C ASP A 354 -6.31 3.04 -54.14
N GLY A 355 -5.12 3.33 -53.60
CA GLY A 355 -4.15 4.22 -54.26
C GLY A 355 -4.33 5.72 -53.99
N ASN A 356 -5.30 6.13 -53.23
CA ASN A 356 -5.47 7.51 -52.82
C ASN A 356 -4.61 7.81 -51.56
N LYS A 357 -3.35 8.17 -51.81
CA LYS A 357 -2.35 8.43 -50.77
C LYS A 357 -2.64 9.63 -49.88
N ASN A 358 -3.69 10.41 -50.17
CA ASN A 358 -3.98 11.69 -49.50
C ASN A 358 -5.11 11.59 -48.48
N ASP A 359 -5.76 10.42 -48.33
CA ASP A 359 -6.96 10.30 -47.51
C ASP A 359 -6.71 9.43 -46.29
N LEU A 360 -6.56 10.06 -45.13
CA LEU A 360 -6.27 9.40 -43.87
C LEU A 360 -7.56 8.86 -43.23
N LYS A 361 -8.11 7.76 -43.76
CA LYS A 361 -9.39 7.16 -43.33
C LYS A 361 -9.27 6.32 -42.04
N MET A 362 -8.07 5.99 -41.56
CA MET A 362 -7.89 5.13 -40.42
C MET A 362 -8.42 5.73 -39.11
N PHE A 363 -8.43 7.04 -38.98
CA PHE A 363 -8.92 7.73 -37.79
C PHE A 363 -10.40 8.11 -37.93
N ARG A 364 -11.16 7.87 -36.85
CA ARG A 364 -12.53 8.27 -36.74
C ARG A 364 -12.84 8.83 -35.35
N THR A 365 -13.71 9.82 -35.27
CA THR A 365 -14.31 10.28 -34.02
C THR A 365 -15.81 10.02 -34.05
N SER A 366 -16.33 9.38 -33.03
CA SER A 366 -17.77 9.10 -32.93
C SER A 366 -18.55 10.23 -32.25
N GLY A 367 -17.85 11.12 -31.52
CA GLY A 367 -18.46 12.21 -30.75
C GLY A 367 -18.21 13.60 -31.33
N ASN A 368 -19.04 14.55 -30.91
CA ASN A 368 -18.93 15.97 -31.32
C ASN A 368 -17.69 16.61 -30.66
N LYS A 369 -16.96 17.45 -31.44
CA LYS A 369 -15.78 18.22 -30.97
C LYS A 369 -14.63 17.37 -30.43
N SER A 370 -14.60 16.08 -30.71
CA SER A 370 -13.51 15.19 -30.30
C SER A 370 -12.29 15.38 -31.16
N LYS A 371 -11.09 15.18 -30.61
CA LYS A 371 -9.80 15.48 -31.26
C LYS A 371 -8.79 14.36 -31.07
N ILE A 372 -8.07 14.00 -32.13
CA ILE A 372 -6.95 13.07 -32.07
C ILE A 372 -5.67 13.87 -32.35
N TYR A 373 -4.78 13.97 -31.37
CA TYR A 373 -3.46 14.56 -31.54
C TYR A 373 -2.46 13.50 -32.00
N PHE A 374 -1.80 13.77 -33.14
CA PHE A 374 -0.76 12.88 -33.67
C PHE A 374 0.61 13.55 -33.64
N LYS A 375 1.61 12.87 -33.05
CA LYS A 375 3.00 13.31 -33.02
C LYS A 375 3.88 12.24 -33.68
N GLY A 376 4.35 12.51 -34.91
CA GLY A 376 5.19 11.58 -35.68
C GLY A 376 5.12 11.89 -37.17
N VAL A 377 5.61 10.97 -37.98
CA VAL A 377 5.64 11.05 -39.44
C VAL A 377 4.80 9.91 -40.03
N PHE A 378 3.96 10.22 -41.00
CA PHE A 378 3.27 9.21 -41.79
C PHE A 378 4.21 8.64 -42.86
N CYS A 379 4.23 7.34 -43.02
CA CYS A 379 5.07 6.64 -43.98
C CYS A 379 4.21 5.70 -44.85
N GLU A 380 4.72 5.32 -46.02
CA GLU A 380 4.15 4.23 -46.80
C GLU A 380 4.18 2.92 -45.99
N GLU A 381 3.23 2.04 -46.21
CA GLU A 381 3.03 0.80 -45.41
C GLU A 381 4.31 -0.02 -45.22
N TRP A 382 5.11 -0.17 -46.29
CA TRP A 382 6.27 -1.08 -46.29
C TRP A 382 7.62 -0.38 -46.35
N THR A 383 7.64 0.95 -46.33
CA THR A 383 8.87 1.75 -46.41
C THR A 383 8.89 2.86 -45.38
N ASP A 384 10.07 3.37 -45.10
CA ASP A 384 10.24 4.54 -44.25
C ASP A 384 10.07 5.87 -45.01
N ASN A 385 9.58 5.83 -46.26
CA ASN A 385 9.40 7.03 -47.05
C ASN A 385 8.24 7.87 -46.50
N PRO A 386 8.50 9.14 -46.11
CA PRO A 386 7.43 10.01 -45.65
C PRO A 386 6.37 10.24 -46.75
N VAL A 387 5.11 10.25 -46.31
CA VAL A 387 3.97 10.58 -47.18
C VAL A 387 3.35 11.85 -46.72
N GLU A 388 3.21 12.85 -47.63
CA GLU A 388 2.40 14.01 -47.35
C GLU A 388 0.94 13.59 -47.35
N THR A 389 0.32 13.56 -46.17
CA THR A 389 -1.12 13.29 -46.02
C THR A 389 -1.86 14.59 -45.76
N THR A 390 -2.88 14.84 -46.52
CA THR A 390 -3.90 15.80 -46.13
C THR A 390 -4.70 15.16 -45.01
N LEU A 391 -4.55 15.69 -43.79
CA LEU A 391 -5.40 15.31 -42.67
C LEU A 391 -6.81 15.69 -43.02
N ASN A 392 -7.61 14.72 -43.39
CA ASN A 392 -9.01 14.97 -43.79
C ASN A 392 -9.80 15.45 -42.57
N ASN A 393 -10.62 16.52 -42.76
CA ASN A 393 -11.35 17.20 -41.69
C ASN A 393 -12.40 16.33 -40.97
N GLU A 394 -12.71 15.14 -41.45
CA GLU A 394 -13.74 14.27 -40.86
C GLU A 394 -13.33 13.69 -39.48
N ALA A 395 -12.05 13.57 -39.17
CA ALA A 395 -11.60 12.94 -37.94
C ALA A 395 -11.01 13.93 -36.91
N ASN A 396 -11.00 15.22 -37.18
CA ASN A 396 -10.37 16.22 -36.29
C ASN A 396 -8.95 15.82 -35.81
N VAL A 397 -8.15 15.27 -36.73
CA VAL A 397 -6.78 14.88 -36.43
C VAL A 397 -5.87 16.11 -36.47
N ILE A 398 -5.14 16.35 -35.40
CA ILE A 398 -4.29 17.52 -35.24
C ILE A 398 -2.83 17.04 -35.16
N ALA A 399 -2.00 17.43 -36.12
CA ALA A 399 -0.55 17.23 -36.02
C ALA A 399 0.03 18.08 -34.90
N VAL A 400 0.85 17.47 -34.05
CA VAL A 400 1.50 18.20 -32.96
C VAL A 400 2.71 18.96 -33.51
N THR A 401 2.66 20.27 -33.37
CA THR A 401 3.72 21.23 -33.76
C THR A 401 4.25 21.92 -32.50
N THR A 402 5.31 22.71 -32.67
CA THR A 402 5.84 23.56 -31.57
C THR A 402 4.81 24.59 -31.08
N GLU A 403 3.87 25.01 -31.95
CA GLU A 403 2.86 26.01 -31.62
C GLU A 403 1.73 25.44 -30.75
N ASN A 404 1.34 24.18 -30.95
CA ASN A 404 0.25 23.53 -30.20
C ASN A 404 0.76 22.52 -29.15
N GLN A 405 2.08 22.45 -28.90
CA GLN A 405 2.68 21.50 -27.97
C GLN A 405 2.21 21.70 -26.51
N ASN A 406 1.77 22.90 -26.16
CA ASN A 406 1.21 23.19 -24.83
C ASN A 406 -0.15 22.55 -24.58
N ASP A 407 -0.89 22.24 -25.64
CA ASP A 407 -2.15 21.50 -25.56
C ASP A 407 -1.94 19.99 -25.39
N PHE A 408 -0.70 19.56 -25.52
CA PHE A 408 -0.29 18.18 -25.54
C PHE A 408 0.35 17.77 -24.20
N THR A 409 -0.43 17.22 -23.31
CA THR A 409 0.06 16.73 -22.02
C THR A 409 0.28 15.22 -22.08
N ILE A 410 1.56 14.80 -22.12
CA ILE A 410 1.91 13.38 -22.06
C ILE A 410 1.68 12.86 -20.64
N LYS A 411 0.67 12.04 -20.43
CA LYS A 411 0.54 11.23 -19.23
C LYS A 411 1.31 9.93 -19.41
N LYS A 412 2.29 9.66 -18.56
CA LYS A 412 3.20 8.53 -18.69
C LYS A 412 2.61 7.20 -18.21
N ASP A 413 1.44 7.20 -17.59
CA ASP A 413 0.86 6.01 -16.99
C ASP A 413 -0.66 6.17 -16.87
N ALA A 414 -1.41 5.43 -17.69
CA ALA A 414 -2.88 5.44 -17.65
C ALA A 414 -3.43 4.74 -16.39
N CYS A 415 -2.60 3.92 -15.73
CA CYS A 415 -2.91 3.31 -14.45
C CYS A 415 -2.73 4.26 -13.27
N ASN A 416 -2.30 5.49 -13.52
CA ASN A 416 -2.17 6.51 -12.47
C ASN A 416 -3.57 7.01 -12.09
N PRO A 417 -3.92 7.09 -10.78
CA PRO A 417 -5.24 7.50 -10.29
C PRO A 417 -5.59 8.98 -10.57
N GLY A 418 -5.43 9.40 -11.78
CA GLY A 418 -5.73 10.73 -12.32
C GLY A 418 -6.48 10.68 -13.65
N HIS A 419 -6.80 9.49 -14.14
CA HIS A 419 -7.51 9.34 -15.39
C HIS A 419 -9.03 9.44 -15.17
N ASN A 420 -9.63 10.50 -15.67
CA ASN A 420 -11.09 10.68 -15.67
C ASN A 420 -11.69 10.10 -16.94
N ASP A 421 -12.44 9.05 -16.80
CA ASP A 421 -13.39 8.64 -17.81
C ASP A 421 -14.73 9.36 -17.59
N ASN A 422 -15.05 10.27 -18.48
CA ASN A 422 -16.40 10.86 -18.53
C ASN A 422 -17.33 9.92 -19.27
N GLY A 423 -18.19 9.26 -18.51
CA GLY A 423 -19.56 9.01 -18.91
C GLY A 423 -19.85 7.89 -19.89
N ASP A 424 -19.55 6.64 -19.54
CA ASP A 424 -20.35 5.52 -20.01
C ASP A 424 -21.30 5.02 -18.91
N PRO A 425 -22.55 4.65 -19.22
CA PRO A 425 -23.50 4.20 -18.22
C PRO A 425 -22.98 2.93 -17.55
N THR A 426 -22.97 2.96 -16.23
CA THR A 426 -22.70 1.81 -15.40
C THR A 426 -23.56 0.62 -15.80
N PRO A 427 -22.97 -0.56 -15.94
CA PRO A 427 -23.74 -1.78 -15.85
C PRO A 427 -24.36 -1.85 -14.47
N ASN A 428 -25.65 -2.18 -14.43
CA ASN A 428 -26.22 -2.71 -13.21
C ASN A 428 -25.62 -4.11 -13.04
N PRO A 429 -24.59 -4.35 -12.25
CA PRO A 429 -24.18 -5.71 -11.94
C PRO A 429 -25.34 -6.28 -11.12
N GLY A 430 -25.70 -7.49 -11.37
CA GLY A 430 -26.18 -8.33 -10.30
C GLY A 430 -25.23 -8.15 -9.10
N PRO A 431 -25.56 -8.50 -7.86
CA PRO A 431 -24.80 -8.08 -6.67
C PRO A 431 -23.31 -8.15 -6.97
N SER A 432 -22.78 -6.96 -7.26
CA SER A 432 -21.37 -6.75 -7.61
C SER A 432 -20.55 -7.33 -6.48
N PRO A 433 -19.46 -8.05 -6.70
CA PRO A 433 -18.50 -8.24 -5.64
C PRO A 433 -18.25 -6.84 -5.08
N THR A 434 -18.44 -6.69 -3.79
CA THR A 434 -18.27 -5.41 -3.10
C THR A 434 -16.94 -4.83 -3.60
N PRO A 435 -16.90 -3.63 -4.20
CA PRO A 435 -15.69 -3.15 -4.81
C PRO A 435 -14.56 -3.29 -3.81
N LYS A 436 -13.45 -3.94 -4.22
CA LYS A 436 -12.32 -4.13 -3.31
C LYS A 436 -11.89 -2.77 -2.79
N PRO A 437 -11.74 -2.59 -1.48
CA PRO A 437 -11.22 -1.34 -0.92
C PRO A 437 -9.90 -0.97 -1.57
N ASP A 438 -9.74 0.28 -1.92
CA ASP A 438 -8.54 0.82 -2.60
C ASP A 438 -8.05 2.07 -1.91
N LEU A 439 -6.75 2.35 -2.02
CA LEU A 439 -6.06 3.45 -1.38
C LEU A 439 -5.54 4.44 -2.42
N ASP A 440 -6.04 5.68 -2.39
CA ASP A 440 -5.51 6.78 -3.18
C ASP A 440 -4.58 7.67 -2.38
N LEU A 441 -3.45 8.04 -2.98
CA LEU A 441 -2.56 9.05 -2.45
C LEU A 441 -3.13 10.45 -2.75
N ILE A 442 -3.51 11.16 -1.71
CA ILE A 442 -4.13 12.51 -1.80
C ILE A 442 -3.07 13.59 -1.84
N THR A 443 -2.09 13.48 -0.96
CA THR A 443 -1.08 14.51 -0.76
C THR A 443 0.23 13.92 -0.27
N THR A 444 1.35 14.55 -0.66
CA THR A 444 2.66 14.34 -0.07
C THR A 444 3.18 15.69 0.44
N ILE A 445 3.64 15.72 1.69
CA ILE A 445 4.39 16.85 2.26
C ILE A 445 5.85 16.43 2.31
N GLU A 446 6.73 17.21 1.65
CA GLU A 446 8.16 16.96 1.62
C GLU A 446 8.89 17.97 2.48
N TYR A 447 9.84 17.52 3.26
CA TYR A 447 10.68 18.37 4.06
C TYR A 447 11.72 19.06 3.15
N PRO A 448 11.97 20.36 3.31
CA PRO A 448 13.01 21.04 2.53
C PRO A 448 14.39 20.51 2.92
N ASN A 449 15.37 20.75 2.04
CA ASN A 449 16.76 20.35 2.24
C ASN A 449 17.27 20.72 3.64
N HIS A 450 17.33 19.71 4.51
CA HIS A 450 17.92 19.82 5.82
C HIS A 450 19.39 19.37 5.74
N THR A 451 20.25 19.89 6.59
CA THR A 451 21.65 19.45 6.71
C THR A 451 21.78 17.97 7.07
N HIS A 452 20.75 17.39 7.66
CA HIS A 452 20.66 15.99 8.03
C HIS A 452 19.40 15.35 7.44
N ASP A 453 19.47 14.07 7.08
CA ASP A 453 18.28 13.29 6.72
C ASP A 453 17.40 13.14 7.98
N ILE A 454 16.17 13.61 7.94
CA ILE A 454 15.19 13.44 9.01
C ILE A 454 14.09 12.46 8.63
N SER A 455 13.43 11.91 9.63
CA SER A 455 12.36 10.91 9.48
C SER A 455 11.18 11.28 10.36
N ALA A 456 9.99 11.31 9.78
CA ALA A 456 8.77 11.54 10.52
C ALA A 456 8.50 10.38 11.50
N THR A 457 8.10 10.69 12.73
CA THR A 457 8.01 9.73 13.82
C THR A 457 6.60 9.54 14.38
N CYS A 458 5.88 10.62 14.67
CA CYS A 458 4.56 10.57 15.30
C CYS A 458 3.67 11.69 14.80
N ILE A 459 2.36 11.42 14.66
CA ILE A 459 1.35 12.40 14.23
C ILE A 459 0.20 12.38 15.22
N LYS A 460 -0.21 13.55 15.68
CA LYS A 460 -1.39 13.71 16.54
C LYS A 460 -2.28 14.83 16.03
N GLU A 461 -3.56 14.69 16.25
CA GLU A 461 -4.56 15.71 15.96
C GLU A 461 -4.97 16.44 17.25
N TYR A 462 -5.14 17.74 17.17
CA TYR A 462 -5.78 18.53 18.20
C TYR A 462 -6.44 19.78 17.60
N ASN A 463 -7.70 19.98 17.93
CA ASN A 463 -8.48 21.17 17.52
C ASN A 463 -8.37 21.49 16.02
N ASN A 464 -8.57 20.47 15.19
CA ASN A 464 -8.51 20.54 13.72
C ASN A 464 -7.14 21.01 13.18
N LYS A 465 -6.08 20.69 13.89
CA LYS A 465 -4.68 20.80 13.45
C LYS A 465 -3.97 19.48 13.63
N MET A 466 -3.02 19.20 12.75
CA MET A 466 -2.15 18.03 12.83
C MET A 466 -0.77 18.49 13.26
N TYR A 467 -0.18 17.76 14.20
CA TYR A 467 1.17 17.99 14.72
C TYR A 467 2.03 16.79 14.40
N LEU A 468 3.16 17.02 13.76
CA LEU A 468 4.06 15.97 13.25
C LEU A 468 5.45 16.16 13.82
N SER A 469 6.03 15.14 14.43
CA SER A 469 7.40 15.14 14.94
C SER A 469 8.36 14.39 14.02
N TYR A 470 9.62 14.80 14.11
CA TYR A 470 10.72 14.19 13.35
C TYR A 470 11.92 13.91 14.24
N HIS A 471 12.69 12.89 13.85
CA HIS A 471 14.02 12.64 14.36
C HIS A 471 15.03 12.53 13.21
N THR A 472 16.30 12.62 13.53
CA THR A 472 17.39 12.47 12.54
C THR A 472 17.61 11.00 12.20
N ARG A 473 18.06 10.74 10.99
CA ARG A 473 18.56 9.42 10.56
C ARG A 473 20.06 9.39 10.68
N GLY A 474 20.60 8.41 11.43
CA GLY A 474 22.04 8.29 11.64
C GLY A 474 22.51 8.99 12.91
N ALA A 475 23.78 9.31 12.97
CA ALA A 475 24.46 9.84 14.17
C ALA A 475 24.24 11.35 14.45
N GLY A 476 23.38 12.03 13.70
CA GLY A 476 23.09 13.43 13.91
C GLY A 476 21.84 13.65 14.76
N HIS A 477 21.64 14.89 15.22
CA HIS A 477 20.41 15.37 15.86
C HIS A 477 19.88 16.55 15.06
N GLY A 478 18.58 16.74 15.01
CA GLY A 478 17.97 17.82 14.22
C GLY A 478 16.45 17.68 14.12
N ALA A 479 15.83 17.32 15.24
CA ALA A 479 14.39 17.17 15.33
C ALA A 479 13.64 18.45 14.98
N CYS A 480 12.47 18.27 14.44
CA CYS A 480 11.54 19.36 14.21
C CYS A 480 10.09 18.97 14.48
N LEU A 481 9.25 19.98 14.58
CA LEU A 481 7.81 19.85 14.64
C LEU A 481 7.19 20.57 13.45
N GLU A 482 6.11 20.02 12.92
CA GLU A 482 5.31 20.65 11.88
C GLU A 482 3.85 20.76 12.33
N VAL A 483 3.21 21.84 11.92
CA VAL A 483 1.77 22.04 12.10
C VAL A 483 1.13 22.27 10.75
N PHE A 484 0.06 21.54 10.48
CA PHE A 484 -0.70 21.69 9.23
C PHE A 484 -2.20 21.49 9.47
N THR A 485 -3.01 22.14 8.62
CA THR A 485 -4.45 21.89 8.60
C THR A 485 -4.72 20.54 7.93
N PRO A 486 -5.56 19.68 8.52
CA PRO A 486 -5.97 18.42 7.89
C PRO A 486 -6.55 18.61 6.49
N VAL A 487 -6.63 17.53 5.74
CA VAL A 487 -7.17 17.57 4.38
C VAL A 487 -8.57 18.20 4.38
N THR A 488 -8.68 19.26 3.61
CA THR A 488 -9.95 19.92 3.29
C THR A 488 -10.01 20.11 1.77
N ASN A 489 -11.08 19.66 1.13
CA ASN A 489 -11.22 19.69 -0.33
C ASN A 489 -10.02 19.04 -1.06
N ASN A 490 -9.56 17.89 -0.54
CA ASN A 490 -8.40 17.13 -1.05
C ASN A 490 -7.07 17.91 -1.05
N LYS A 491 -6.93 18.90 -0.18
CA LYS A 491 -5.72 19.69 -0.02
C LYS A 491 -5.30 19.76 1.44
N VAL A 492 -4.01 19.72 1.70
CA VAL A 492 -3.39 20.02 2.98
C VAL A 492 -2.81 21.43 2.91
N THR A 493 -2.89 22.17 4.01
CA THR A 493 -2.23 23.47 4.15
C THR A 493 -1.20 23.39 5.28
N MET A 494 0.07 23.54 4.93
CA MET A 494 1.16 23.66 5.89
C MET A 494 1.11 25.07 6.51
N GLU A 495 1.24 25.14 7.83
CA GLU A 495 1.09 26.40 8.56
C GLU A 495 2.32 26.81 9.36
N GLN A 496 3.05 25.84 9.89
CA GLN A 496 4.23 26.12 10.68
C GLN A 496 5.23 24.96 10.61
N TYR A 497 6.49 25.31 10.58
CA TYR A 497 7.62 24.44 10.76
C TYR A 497 8.50 24.99 11.88
N LEU A 498 8.93 24.14 12.78
CA LEU A 498 9.70 24.51 13.94
C LEU A 498 10.89 23.58 14.13
N GLN A 499 12.05 24.17 14.37
CA GLN A 499 13.30 23.45 14.60
C GLN A 499 14.05 24.06 15.76
N ASP A 500 14.78 23.26 16.56
CA ASP A 500 15.71 23.82 17.53
C ASP A 500 16.89 24.51 16.81
N THR A 501 17.38 25.61 17.35
CA THR A 501 18.41 26.42 16.70
C THR A 501 19.80 25.76 16.73
N GLU A 502 20.02 24.83 17.65
CA GLU A 502 21.30 24.15 17.84
C GLU A 502 21.37 22.79 17.17
N ASN A 503 20.26 22.24 16.68
CA ASN A 503 20.15 20.90 16.10
C ASN A 503 20.63 19.81 17.10
N MET A 504 20.18 19.86 18.33
CA MET A 504 20.63 18.99 19.41
C MET A 504 19.62 17.92 19.83
N MET A 505 18.39 17.99 19.31
CA MET A 505 17.29 17.12 19.75
C MET A 505 16.86 16.13 18.66
N ASP A 506 16.32 15.00 19.10
CA ASP A 506 15.53 14.05 18.33
C ASP A 506 14.20 13.79 19.03
N PHE A 507 13.09 13.71 18.26
CA PHE A 507 11.76 13.43 18.80
C PHE A 507 11.26 12.07 18.32
N ASN A 508 11.10 11.14 19.26
CA ASN A 508 10.66 9.77 19.00
C ASN A 508 9.13 9.63 19.00
N HIS A 509 8.47 10.37 19.88
CA HIS A 509 7.03 10.32 20.06
C HIS A 509 6.50 11.69 20.54
N LEU A 510 5.23 11.97 20.28
CA LEU A 510 4.55 13.16 20.82
C LEU A 510 3.14 12.83 21.28
N ILE A 511 2.66 13.61 22.25
CA ILE A 511 1.25 13.71 22.63
C ILE A 511 0.81 15.17 22.66
N ILE A 512 -0.50 15.39 22.65
CA ILE A 512 -1.09 16.70 22.87
C ILE A 512 -1.81 16.69 24.22
N ASP A 513 -1.38 17.56 25.13
CA ASP A 513 -2.09 17.77 26.38
C ASP A 513 -3.06 18.95 26.26
N GLY A 514 -4.29 18.66 25.91
CA GLY A 514 -5.38 19.62 25.83
C GLY A 514 -6.14 19.85 27.17
N LYS A 515 -5.73 19.15 28.23
CA LYS A 515 -6.41 19.27 29.57
C LYS A 515 -5.79 20.30 30.51
N THR A 516 -4.63 20.83 30.14
CA THR A 516 -4.01 21.95 30.89
C THR A 516 -4.66 23.28 30.52
N THR A 517 -4.47 24.30 31.37
CA THR A 517 -5.02 25.66 31.14
C THR A 517 -4.60 26.20 29.77
N THR A 518 -3.36 25.97 29.37
CA THR A 518 -2.85 26.23 28.03
C THR A 518 -2.53 24.87 27.39
N PRO A 519 -3.19 24.50 26.29
CA PRO A 519 -2.85 23.26 25.57
C PRO A 519 -1.40 23.26 25.14
N ARG A 520 -0.77 22.10 25.13
CA ARG A 520 0.66 21.96 24.76
C ARG A 520 0.99 20.67 24.05
N VAL A 521 2.01 20.73 23.24
CA VAL A 521 2.68 19.56 22.67
C VAL A 521 3.73 19.08 23.67
N LEU A 522 3.75 17.80 23.95
CA LEU A 522 4.86 17.15 24.64
C LEU A 522 5.53 16.17 23.69
N THR A 523 6.84 16.25 23.59
CA THR A 523 7.65 15.32 22.79
C THR A 523 8.66 14.62 23.69
N VAL A 524 8.95 13.38 23.38
CA VAL A 524 9.99 12.59 24.06
C VAL A 524 11.04 12.12 23.06
N GLY A 525 12.26 11.95 23.54
CA GLY A 525 13.37 11.52 22.71
C GLY A 525 14.71 11.71 23.39
N SER A 526 15.67 12.25 22.67
CA SER A 526 17.03 12.49 23.18
C SER A 526 17.55 13.89 22.81
N HIS A 527 18.44 14.37 23.65
CA HIS A 527 19.25 15.55 23.40
C HIS A 527 20.72 15.16 23.36
N PHE A 528 21.42 15.55 22.31
CA PHE A 528 22.82 15.12 22.04
C PHE A 528 23.77 15.22 23.24
N LYS A 529 23.69 16.32 24.00
CA LYS A 529 24.57 16.54 25.16
C LYS A 529 23.97 16.14 26.50
N LYS A 530 22.65 15.93 26.57
CA LYS A 530 21.94 15.78 27.85
C LYS A 530 21.25 14.42 28.02
N GLY A 531 21.20 13.61 26.96
CA GLY A 531 20.56 12.28 26.97
C GLY A 531 19.04 12.33 26.85
N ALA A 532 18.35 11.40 27.49
CA ALA A 532 16.90 11.29 27.44
C ALA A 532 16.21 12.59 27.86
N MET A 533 15.17 12.97 27.14
CA MET A 533 14.45 14.22 27.38
C MET A 533 12.96 14.16 27.09
N THR A 534 12.18 14.91 27.87
CA THR A 534 10.85 15.36 27.48
C THR A 534 10.89 16.87 27.21
N ALA A 535 10.38 17.30 26.05
CA ALA A 535 10.25 18.71 25.74
C ALA A 535 8.77 19.09 25.62
N THR A 536 8.45 20.33 25.96
CA THR A 536 7.09 20.88 25.89
C THR A 536 7.09 22.24 25.22
N ILE A 537 6.02 22.51 24.45
CA ILE A 537 5.76 23.80 23.82
C ILE A 537 4.26 24.09 23.82
N ASP A 538 3.87 25.28 24.15
CA ASP A 538 2.47 25.69 24.23
C ASP A 538 1.85 25.82 22.84
N ILE A 539 0.55 25.53 22.76
CA ILE A 539 -0.28 25.72 21.58
C ILE A 539 -1.07 27.00 21.77
N LYS A 540 -0.96 27.93 20.82
CA LYS A 540 -1.74 29.14 20.77
C LYS A 540 -3.21 28.89 20.40
N ASN A 541 -4.06 29.89 20.59
CA ASN A 541 -5.49 29.79 20.26
C ASN A 541 -5.77 29.52 18.78
N ASP A 542 -4.86 29.90 17.89
CA ASP A 542 -4.93 29.61 16.43
C ASP A 542 -4.46 28.21 16.07
N GLY A 543 -4.00 27.43 17.05
CA GLY A 543 -3.46 26.09 16.88
C GLY A 543 -1.99 26.04 16.45
N LEU A 544 -1.31 27.17 16.31
CA LEU A 544 0.14 27.20 16.06
C LEU A 544 0.91 27.04 17.37
N LEU A 545 2.15 26.58 17.26
CA LEU A 545 3.06 26.50 18.40
C LEU A 545 3.54 27.88 18.79
N ASN A 546 3.61 28.14 20.08
CA ASN A 546 4.14 29.40 20.60
C ASN A 546 5.66 29.42 20.44
N THR A 547 6.18 30.35 19.67
CA THR A 547 7.62 30.50 19.39
C THR A 547 8.21 31.81 19.94
N GLU A 548 7.44 32.51 20.70
CA GLU A 548 7.83 33.80 21.28
C GLU A 548 8.43 33.58 22.66
N SER A 549 9.66 34.05 22.87
CA SER A 549 10.25 34.12 24.20
C SER A 549 9.54 35.20 25.02
N THR A 550 9.31 34.94 26.30
CA THR A 550 8.68 35.88 27.22
C THR A 550 9.66 36.33 28.29
N GLU A 551 9.60 37.61 28.65
CA GLU A 551 10.36 38.11 29.78
C GLU A 551 9.50 38.06 31.04
N ILE A 552 10.02 37.42 32.08
CA ILE A 552 9.40 37.36 33.39
C ILE A 552 10.31 38.04 34.42
N THR A 553 9.74 38.83 35.36
CA THR A 553 10.50 39.43 36.43
C THR A 553 10.23 38.69 37.73
N GLU A 554 11.21 37.98 38.21
CA GLU A 554 11.17 37.32 39.52
C GLU A 554 12.28 37.85 40.41
N ASN A 555 11.92 38.25 41.64
CA ASN A 555 12.88 38.76 42.64
C ASN A 555 13.71 39.97 42.14
N GLN A 556 13.12 40.83 41.31
CA GLN A 556 13.77 41.98 40.68
C GLN A 556 14.81 41.64 39.57
N GLU A 557 14.89 40.39 39.14
CA GLU A 557 15.67 39.96 37.98
C GLU A 557 14.73 39.62 36.81
N THR A 558 15.00 40.22 35.65
CA THR A 558 14.31 39.89 34.42
C THR A 558 14.97 38.66 33.79
N LYS A 559 14.18 37.61 33.57
CA LYS A 559 14.63 36.36 32.89
C LYS A 559 13.86 36.18 31.61
N THR A 560 14.56 35.81 30.56
CA THR A 560 13.92 35.34 29.34
C THR A 560 13.51 33.87 29.49
N VAL A 561 12.24 33.59 29.28
CA VAL A 561 11.69 32.25 29.22
C VAL A 561 11.56 31.86 27.76
N GLU A 562 12.33 30.88 27.32
CA GLU A 562 12.28 30.37 25.97
C GLU A 562 10.96 29.63 25.69
N PRO A 563 10.45 29.64 24.43
CA PRO A 563 9.13 29.12 24.13
C PRO A 563 9.05 27.61 24.31
N MET A 564 10.12 26.87 23.96
CA MET A 564 10.21 25.44 24.20
C MET A 564 10.97 25.16 25.50
N GLN A 565 10.40 24.35 26.36
CA GLN A 565 10.98 23.96 27.62
C GLN A 565 11.34 22.46 27.57
N MET A 566 12.48 22.12 28.12
CA MET A 566 12.94 20.74 28.18
C MET A 566 13.20 20.31 29.62
N ILE A 567 12.81 19.09 29.92
CA ILE A 567 13.16 18.40 31.14
C ILE A 567 14.18 17.33 30.80
N ASN A 568 15.31 17.39 31.52
CA ASN A 568 16.31 16.31 31.43
C ASN A 568 15.98 15.27 32.50
N LEU A 569 15.54 14.10 32.06
CA LEU A 569 14.85 13.14 32.90
C LEU A 569 15.72 12.05 33.49
N VAL A 570 16.82 11.72 32.86
CA VAL A 570 17.65 10.61 33.33
C VAL A 570 19.11 11.01 33.31
N GLN A 571 19.70 10.97 34.48
CA GLN A 571 21.14 11.16 34.62
C GLN A 571 21.89 9.87 34.27
N ALA A 572 22.72 9.94 33.21
CA ALA A 572 23.65 8.88 32.92
C ALA A 572 24.67 8.75 34.06
N THR A 573 24.69 7.64 34.76
CA THR A 573 25.85 7.26 35.55
C THR A 573 26.97 6.75 34.64
N ALA A 574 28.25 6.87 35.05
CA ALA A 574 29.38 6.39 34.25
C ALA A 574 29.27 4.89 33.84
N ALA A 575 28.62 4.08 34.67
CA ALA A 575 28.32 2.67 34.38
C ALA A 575 27.25 2.49 33.26
N ASN A 576 26.42 3.49 33.01
CA ASN A 576 25.29 3.45 32.09
C ASN A 576 25.54 4.19 30.78
N ALA A 577 26.62 4.96 30.67
CA ALA A 577 26.92 5.84 29.54
C ALA A 577 27.05 5.11 28.20
N LYS A 578 27.42 3.82 28.21
CA LYS A 578 27.60 2.98 27.02
C LYS A 578 26.28 2.53 26.36
N LEU A 579 25.15 2.66 27.04
CA LEU A 579 23.91 2.03 26.58
C LEU A 579 22.87 3.02 26.06
N GLY A 580 23.23 4.30 25.93
CA GLY A 580 22.33 5.36 25.50
C GLY A 580 21.14 5.58 26.43
N TYR A 581 20.62 6.79 26.46
CA TYR A 581 19.42 7.14 27.18
C TYR A 581 18.49 7.86 26.22
N ASP A 582 17.43 7.17 25.83
CA ASP A 582 16.35 7.72 25.01
C ASP A 582 15.02 7.57 25.74
N GLU A 583 14.14 8.51 25.52
CA GLU A 583 12.74 8.36 25.81
C GLU A 583 12.01 7.93 24.54
N ASN A 584 11.23 6.87 24.66
CA ASN A 584 10.66 6.17 23.53
C ASN A 584 9.20 6.54 23.29
N CYS A 585 8.44 6.73 24.39
CA CYS A 585 7.00 6.97 24.32
C CYS A 585 6.53 7.69 25.57
N ILE A 586 5.48 8.48 25.45
CA ILE A 586 4.80 9.18 26.56
C ILE A 586 3.30 8.99 26.43
N VAL A 587 2.63 8.80 27.57
CA VAL A 587 1.16 8.83 27.67
C VAL A 587 0.72 9.73 28.82
N ARG A 588 -0.47 10.33 28.72
CA ARG A 588 -1.07 11.08 29.82
C ARG A 588 -2.10 10.23 30.57
N ASP A 589 -1.81 9.89 31.81
CA ASP A 589 -2.69 9.13 32.70
C ASP A 589 -3.29 10.05 33.78
N GLY A 590 -4.47 10.59 33.51
CA GLY A 590 -5.16 11.52 34.40
C GLY A 590 -4.39 12.83 34.57
N ASP A 591 -3.83 13.03 35.76
CA ASP A 591 -3.00 14.18 36.18
C ASP A 591 -1.49 13.90 36.15
N LYS A 592 -1.08 12.85 35.42
CA LYS A 592 0.31 12.40 35.36
C LYS A 592 0.73 12.13 33.91
N TYR A 593 2.05 12.17 33.70
CA TYR A 593 2.69 11.65 32.50
C TYR A 593 3.48 10.40 32.86
N VAL A 594 3.28 9.35 32.08
CA VAL A 594 4.10 8.13 32.14
C VAL A 594 4.97 8.07 30.90
N VAL A 595 6.26 7.97 31.10
CA VAL A 595 7.28 7.96 30.03
C VAL A 595 8.00 6.63 30.03
N ALA A 596 8.04 6.00 28.84
CA ALA A 596 8.85 4.83 28.56
C ALA A 596 10.28 5.26 28.24
N THR A 597 11.26 4.71 28.93
CA THR A 597 12.67 5.03 28.72
C THR A 597 13.51 3.78 28.44
N THR A 598 14.72 3.98 27.96
CA THR A 598 15.68 2.89 27.78
C THR A 598 15.99 2.13 29.09
N ARG A 599 15.65 2.70 30.25
CA ARG A 599 15.97 2.15 31.57
C ARG A 599 14.77 1.84 32.45
N GLY A 600 13.58 2.03 31.97
CA GLY A 600 12.35 1.79 32.72
C GLY A 600 11.29 2.84 32.51
N TYR A 601 10.55 3.12 33.58
CA TYR A 601 9.43 4.07 33.56
C TYR A 601 9.77 5.30 34.38
N MET A 602 9.38 6.47 33.86
CA MET A 602 9.37 7.73 34.60
C MET A 602 7.93 8.21 34.74
N VAL A 603 7.55 8.65 35.91
CA VAL A 603 6.23 9.23 36.18
C VAL A 603 6.41 10.65 36.71
N TYR A 604 5.72 11.59 36.07
CA TYR A 604 5.68 13.02 36.41
C TYR A 604 4.28 13.48 36.72
N ASP A 605 4.13 14.51 37.53
CA ASP A 605 2.92 15.30 37.56
C ASP A 605 2.83 16.22 36.31
N THR A 606 1.73 16.96 36.19
CA THR A 606 1.53 17.90 35.07
C THR A 606 2.45 19.11 35.11
N ASP A 607 3.09 19.41 36.24
CA ASP A 607 4.11 20.45 36.40
C ASP A 607 5.54 19.92 36.24
N PHE A 608 5.67 18.66 35.79
CA PHE A 608 6.91 17.94 35.56
C PHE A 608 7.76 17.71 36.81
N ASN A 609 7.15 17.64 37.99
CA ASN A 609 7.86 17.11 39.15
C ASN A 609 7.89 15.60 39.09
N GLU A 610 9.06 15.03 39.30
CA GLU A 610 9.22 13.59 39.35
C GLU A 610 8.43 12.99 40.50
N ILE A 611 7.51 12.07 40.19
CA ILE A 611 6.76 11.28 41.16
C ILE A 611 7.55 10.01 41.47
N LYS A 612 7.97 9.29 40.46
CA LYS A 612 8.65 8.00 40.62
C LYS A 612 9.43 7.63 39.35
N MET A 613 10.63 7.10 39.57
CA MET A 613 11.37 6.33 38.57
C MET A 613 11.35 4.85 38.94
N THR A 614 10.95 3.98 38.00
CA THR A 614 11.04 2.53 38.15
C THR A 614 12.03 1.98 37.12
N GLN A 615 13.16 1.43 37.59
CA GLN A 615 14.15 0.79 36.70
C GLN A 615 13.71 -0.61 36.32
N THR A 616 14.02 -0.99 35.08
CA THR A 616 13.80 -2.34 34.54
C THR A 616 15.09 -2.93 33.98
N ASP A 617 15.17 -4.24 33.89
CA ASP A 617 16.36 -4.93 33.35
C ASP A 617 16.55 -4.64 31.85
N GLY A 618 15.45 -4.49 31.13
CA GLY A 618 15.45 -4.15 29.72
C GLY A 618 14.83 -2.75 29.46
N ARG A 619 14.76 -2.39 28.20
CA ARG A 619 14.18 -1.15 27.70
C ARG A 619 12.65 -1.21 27.75
N VAL A 620 11.99 -0.17 28.20
CA VAL A 620 10.56 0.04 27.95
C VAL A 620 10.42 0.78 26.62
N LYS A 621 9.83 0.11 25.66
CA LYS A 621 9.83 0.60 24.27
C LYS A 621 8.62 1.42 23.91
N HIS A 622 7.45 1.04 24.39
CA HIS A 622 6.20 1.73 24.05
C HIS A 622 5.16 1.58 25.16
N LEU A 623 4.30 2.55 25.26
CA LEU A 623 3.15 2.59 26.16
C LEU A 623 1.87 2.81 25.36
N SER A 624 0.77 2.27 25.86
CA SER A 624 -0.56 2.59 25.36
C SER A 624 -1.55 2.62 26.52
N LEU A 625 -2.32 3.70 26.61
CA LEU A 625 -3.33 3.89 27.66
C LEU A 625 -4.72 3.80 27.04
N ASN A 626 -5.53 2.87 27.50
CA ASN A 626 -6.92 2.76 27.08
C ASN A 626 -7.75 2.04 28.15
N ASN A 627 -9.03 2.39 28.24
CA ASN A 627 -10.01 1.73 29.08
C ASN A 627 -9.56 1.48 30.54
N GLY A 628 -8.92 2.47 31.16
CA GLY A 628 -8.45 2.38 32.55
C GLY A 628 -7.23 1.49 32.77
N LYS A 629 -6.49 1.16 31.70
CA LYS A 629 -5.28 0.31 31.72
C LYS A 629 -4.13 0.93 30.93
N ILE A 630 -2.92 0.70 31.40
CA ILE A 630 -1.66 1.00 30.72
C ILE A 630 -1.01 -0.30 30.27
N ALA A 631 -0.86 -0.48 28.97
CA ALA A 631 -0.05 -1.54 28.40
C ALA A 631 1.36 -1.02 28.11
N SER A 632 2.39 -1.81 28.37
CA SER A 632 3.78 -1.51 28.05
C SER A 632 4.45 -2.66 27.31
N LEU A 633 5.27 -2.35 26.30
CA LEU A 633 6.16 -3.29 25.64
C LEU A 633 7.55 -3.15 26.26
N THR A 634 8.04 -4.18 26.91
CA THR A 634 9.30 -4.16 27.67
C THR A 634 10.21 -5.31 27.22
N PHE A 635 11.46 -5.00 26.93
CA PHE A 635 12.47 -6.01 26.68
C PHE A 635 12.91 -6.66 28.01
N ASP A 636 13.27 -7.93 28.00
CA ASP A 636 13.66 -8.65 29.20
C ASP A 636 15.04 -8.26 29.73
N ARG A 637 15.89 -7.72 28.85
CA ARG A 637 17.25 -7.29 29.17
C ARG A 637 17.76 -6.22 28.19
N GLN A 638 18.84 -5.59 28.51
CA GLN A 638 19.62 -4.77 27.59
C GLN A 638 20.46 -5.62 26.63
N LEU A 639 20.97 -5.03 25.55
CA LEU A 639 21.99 -5.63 24.71
C LEU A 639 23.29 -5.80 25.51
N THR A 640 23.99 -6.90 25.31
CA THR A 640 25.34 -7.13 25.87
C THR A 640 26.40 -6.41 25.00
N GLU A 641 27.62 -6.29 25.50
CA GLU A 641 28.74 -5.66 24.78
C GLU A 641 29.09 -6.36 23.45
N THR A 642 28.77 -7.64 23.32
CA THR A 642 29.06 -8.46 22.12
C THR A 642 27.90 -8.55 21.14
N GLU A 643 26.75 -8.11 21.55
CA GLU A 643 25.56 -8.09 20.72
C GLU A 643 25.44 -6.78 19.96
N ASN A 644 24.78 -6.85 18.80
CA ASN A 644 24.50 -5.68 17.97
C ASN A 644 23.00 -5.43 17.86
N GLU A 645 22.64 -4.33 17.27
CA GLU A 645 21.27 -3.86 17.07
C GLU A 645 20.35 -4.84 16.35
N ASN A 646 20.89 -5.84 15.66
CA ASN A 646 20.13 -6.88 14.97
C ASN A 646 19.91 -8.13 15.83
N THR A 647 20.40 -8.15 17.08
CA THR A 647 20.17 -9.26 18.00
C THR A 647 18.75 -9.22 18.52
N ALA A 648 17.99 -10.29 18.30
CA ALA A 648 16.64 -10.41 18.84
C ALA A 648 16.69 -10.67 20.36
N ILE A 649 15.94 -9.92 21.12
CA ILE A 649 15.82 -10.02 22.57
C ILE A 649 14.40 -10.42 22.93
N PRO A 650 14.19 -11.35 23.88
CA PRO A 650 12.87 -11.64 24.43
C PRO A 650 12.20 -10.38 24.99
N ALA A 651 10.90 -10.29 24.84
CA ALA A 651 10.12 -9.16 25.28
C ALA A 651 8.77 -9.57 25.85
N HIS A 652 8.20 -8.72 26.68
CA HIS A 652 6.90 -8.91 27.32
C HIS A 652 6.00 -7.71 27.10
N ILE A 653 4.70 -7.99 27.08
CA ILE A 653 3.67 -6.97 27.24
C ILE A 653 3.14 -7.11 28.67
N ASN A 654 3.25 -5.99 29.43
CA ASN A 654 2.74 -5.88 30.79
C ASN A 654 1.54 -4.92 30.81
N ILE A 655 0.50 -5.25 31.53
CA ILE A 655 -0.72 -4.45 31.63
C ILE A 655 -0.94 -4.09 33.09
N TYR A 656 -1.00 -2.80 33.36
CA TYR A 656 -1.22 -2.23 34.69
C TYR A 656 -2.52 -1.43 34.73
N PRO A 657 -3.13 -1.24 35.91
CA PRO A 657 -4.22 -0.30 36.07
C PRO A 657 -3.76 1.14 35.75
N ALA A 658 -4.63 1.96 35.18
CA ALA A 658 -4.39 3.39 35.08
C ALA A 658 -4.22 4.00 36.49
N GLY A 659 -3.41 5.04 36.60
CA GLY A 659 -3.03 5.64 37.89
C GLY A 659 -1.80 4.98 38.55
N THR A 660 -1.25 3.92 37.98
CA THR A 660 0.00 3.29 38.46
C THR A 660 1.15 4.29 38.41
N THR A 661 1.83 4.45 39.52
CA THR A 661 3.02 5.34 39.66
C THR A 661 4.30 4.54 39.87
N ASP A 662 4.21 3.37 40.50
CA ASP A 662 5.33 2.47 40.73
C ASP A 662 5.15 1.18 39.91
N PHE A 663 5.87 1.06 38.81
CA PHE A 663 5.80 -0.06 37.90
C PHE A 663 6.63 -1.30 38.34
N SER A 664 7.16 -1.28 39.58
CA SER A 664 7.73 -2.47 40.20
C SER A 664 6.66 -3.42 40.77
N VAL A 665 5.41 -2.97 40.86
CA VAL A 665 4.30 -3.81 41.26
C VAL A 665 4.00 -4.90 40.21
N THR A 666 3.43 -6.00 40.63
CA THR A 666 2.99 -7.05 39.70
C THR A 666 1.93 -6.51 38.74
N PRO A 667 2.10 -6.62 37.43
CA PRO A 667 1.09 -6.23 36.48
C PRO A 667 -0.18 -7.09 36.61
N GLU A 668 -1.34 -6.55 36.24
CA GLU A 668 -2.57 -7.37 36.17
C GLU A 668 -2.45 -8.52 35.17
N HIS A 669 -1.77 -8.23 34.05
CA HIS A 669 -1.45 -9.24 33.04
C HIS A 669 -0.01 -9.05 32.56
N SER A 670 0.67 -10.17 32.31
CA SER A 670 2.01 -10.17 31.70
C SER A 670 2.16 -11.40 30.82
N PHE A 671 2.61 -11.21 29.59
CA PHE A 671 2.84 -12.29 28.65
C PHE A 671 4.01 -12.03 27.71
N SER A 672 4.71 -13.09 27.32
CA SER A 672 5.82 -13.02 26.37
C SER A 672 5.30 -12.79 24.95
N VAL A 673 6.04 -12.02 24.18
CA VAL A 673 5.85 -11.87 22.72
C VAL A 673 7.06 -12.44 21.98
N GLU A 674 6.99 -12.50 20.67
CA GLU A 674 8.14 -12.88 19.83
C GLU A 674 9.38 -12.03 20.18
N ALA A 675 10.54 -12.66 20.17
CA ALA A 675 11.79 -11.96 20.35
C ALA A 675 12.00 -10.93 19.23
N ILE A 676 12.26 -9.71 19.60
CA ILE A 676 12.36 -8.56 18.69
C ILE A 676 13.73 -7.90 18.78
N THR A 677 14.14 -7.28 17.70
CA THR A 677 15.39 -6.53 17.66
C THR A 677 15.14 -5.09 18.13
N PRO A 678 15.97 -4.53 19.01
CA PRO A 678 15.74 -3.18 19.55
C PRO A 678 15.62 -2.09 18.48
N ASN A 679 16.34 -2.22 17.38
CA ASN A 679 16.44 -1.21 16.33
C ASN A 679 15.82 -1.62 15.00
N ASN A 680 15.14 -2.76 14.92
CA ASN A 680 14.42 -3.17 13.73
C ASN A 680 12.94 -2.82 13.85
N GLY A 681 12.60 -1.60 13.46
CA GLY A 681 11.28 -1.04 13.58
C GLY A 681 11.06 -0.25 14.87
N LYS A 682 9.91 0.41 14.96
CA LYS A 682 9.54 1.23 16.13
C LYS A 682 9.13 0.37 17.32
N ASN A 683 8.66 -0.86 17.08
CA ASN A 683 8.18 -1.78 18.12
C ASN A 683 7.13 -1.09 19.02
N THR A 684 5.93 -0.89 18.50
CA THR A 684 4.85 -0.17 19.18
C THR A 684 3.69 -1.08 19.53
N ILE A 685 2.88 -0.68 20.48
CA ILE A 685 1.64 -1.36 20.87
C ILE A 685 0.47 -0.40 20.88
N ALA A 686 -0.74 -0.93 20.68
CA ALA A 686 -1.98 -0.24 20.92
C ALA A 686 -2.92 -1.13 21.73
N LEU A 687 -3.36 -0.64 22.89
CA LEU A 687 -4.39 -1.27 23.71
C LEU A 687 -5.74 -0.72 23.29
N VAL A 688 -6.66 -1.58 22.86
CA VAL A 688 -8.02 -1.16 22.45
C VAL A 688 -9.03 -2.17 22.98
N GLY A 689 -9.88 -1.75 23.88
CA GLY A 689 -10.81 -2.63 24.58
C GLY A 689 -10.08 -3.77 25.30
N ASP A 690 -10.41 -5.01 24.95
CA ASP A 690 -9.81 -6.22 25.53
C ASP A 690 -8.68 -6.81 24.65
N ARG A 691 -8.13 -6.04 23.72
CA ARG A 691 -7.09 -6.50 22.79
C ARG A 691 -5.86 -5.62 22.82
N VAL A 692 -4.70 -6.26 22.65
CA VAL A 692 -3.42 -5.61 22.45
C VAL A 692 -2.94 -5.88 21.02
N TYR A 693 -2.75 -4.83 20.26
CA TYR A 693 -2.20 -4.87 18.91
C TYR A 693 -0.71 -4.51 18.97
N ALA A 694 0.16 -5.40 18.50
CA ALA A 694 1.59 -5.24 18.66
C ALA A 694 2.33 -5.22 17.31
N CYS A 695 2.96 -4.10 17.00
CA CYS A 695 3.87 -3.95 15.88
C CYS A 695 5.28 -4.38 16.32
N LEU A 696 5.70 -5.58 15.99
CA LEU A 696 6.95 -6.19 16.47
C LEU A 696 8.05 -6.22 15.38
N GLY A 697 8.19 -5.11 14.65
CA GLY A 697 9.22 -4.98 13.63
C GLY A 697 9.17 -6.09 12.57
N GLY A 698 10.28 -6.76 12.35
CA GLY A 698 10.38 -7.85 11.37
C GLY A 698 9.64 -9.13 11.76
N ALA A 699 9.26 -9.29 13.03
CA ALA A 699 8.40 -10.39 13.48
C ALA A 699 6.95 -10.24 12.98
N GLY A 700 6.53 -9.01 12.69
CA GLY A 700 5.23 -8.75 12.10
C GLY A 700 4.27 -7.98 13.01
N PHE A 701 2.99 -8.10 12.72
CA PHE A 701 1.90 -7.43 13.42
C PHE A 701 0.98 -8.47 14.07
N TYR A 702 0.76 -8.35 15.35
CA TYR A 702 0.03 -9.32 16.17
C TYR A 702 -1.18 -8.69 16.85
N CYS A 703 -2.20 -9.51 17.07
CA CYS A 703 -3.31 -9.21 17.95
C CYS A 703 -3.37 -10.27 19.06
N TYR A 704 -3.36 -9.82 20.31
CA TYR A 704 -3.48 -10.64 21.50
C TYR A 704 -4.72 -10.23 22.31
N ASP A 705 -5.28 -11.16 23.09
CA ASP A 705 -6.16 -10.80 24.20
C ASP A 705 -5.33 -10.33 25.42
N LEU A 706 -5.98 -9.88 26.49
CA LEU A 706 -5.28 -9.42 27.71
C LEU A 706 -4.50 -10.54 28.42
N ASN A 707 -4.81 -11.80 28.15
CA ASN A 707 -4.11 -12.94 28.73
C ASN A 707 -2.92 -13.41 27.87
N GLY A 708 -2.66 -12.76 26.75
CA GLY A 708 -1.58 -13.09 25.81
C GLY A 708 -1.90 -14.17 24.81
N ASN A 709 -3.18 -14.62 24.72
CA ASN A 709 -3.55 -15.54 23.65
C ASN A 709 -3.56 -14.80 22.31
N GLN A 710 -2.74 -15.30 21.37
CA GLN A 710 -2.71 -14.76 20.02
C GLN A 710 -4.03 -15.01 19.32
N GLN A 711 -4.70 -13.94 18.89
CA GLN A 711 -5.94 -14.01 18.14
C GLN A 711 -5.66 -14.21 16.65
N TRP A 712 -4.71 -13.42 16.11
CA TRP A 712 -4.21 -13.55 14.75
C TRP A 712 -2.83 -12.88 14.61
N HIS A 713 -2.19 -13.11 13.46
CA HIS A 713 -0.85 -12.59 13.12
C HIS A 713 -0.78 -12.26 11.64
N TYR A 714 -0.31 -11.08 11.32
CA TYR A 714 -0.04 -10.63 9.96
C TYR A 714 1.45 -10.36 9.76
N GLN A 715 2.09 -11.09 8.85
CA GLN A 715 3.52 -10.93 8.56
C GLN A 715 3.79 -10.91 7.06
N ILE A 716 4.63 -9.98 6.61
CA ILE A 716 5.14 -9.96 5.24
C ILE A 716 6.46 -10.71 5.21
N LYS A 717 6.42 -11.94 4.67
CA LYS A 717 7.61 -12.76 4.45
C LYS A 717 8.17 -12.47 3.07
N ASN A 718 9.36 -11.87 2.97
CA ASN A 718 10.17 -11.74 1.75
C ASN A 718 9.50 -11.09 0.52
N ALA A 719 8.48 -10.24 0.69
CA ALA A 719 7.60 -9.84 -0.40
C ALA A 719 8.17 -8.81 -1.38
N LEU A 720 9.29 -8.18 -1.16
CA LEU A 720 9.60 -6.94 -1.89
C LEU A 720 10.96 -6.87 -2.59
N ASN A 721 11.70 -7.97 -2.71
CA ASN A 721 13.03 -7.90 -3.29
C ASN A 721 13.31 -8.91 -4.37
N THR A 722 12.53 -8.87 -5.43
CA THR A 722 12.85 -9.63 -6.66
C THR A 722 13.55 -8.79 -7.73
N GLN A 723 13.82 -7.51 -7.50
CA GLN A 723 14.41 -6.64 -8.52
C GLN A 723 15.67 -5.91 -8.04
N GLY A 724 16.81 -6.26 -8.63
CA GLY A 724 18.09 -5.59 -8.57
C GLY A 724 19.11 -6.22 -7.63
N ASP A 725 20.38 -5.77 -7.74
CA ASP A 725 21.58 -6.28 -7.05
C ASP A 725 21.55 -6.20 -5.50
N LYS A 726 20.42 -5.84 -4.91
CA LYS A 726 20.19 -5.70 -3.46
C LYS A 726 18.98 -6.48 -2.98
N ALA A 727 18.60 -7.53 -3.69
CA ALA A 727 17.58 -8.46 -3.23
C ALA A 727 17.93 -8.96 -1.82
N GLY A 728 17.03 -8.84 -0.85
CA GLY A 728 17.19 -9.35 0.51
C GLY A 728 17.58 -8.34 1.58
N LEU A 729 17.86 -7.07 1.28
CA LEU A 729 18.32 -6.07 2.26
C LEU A 729 17.19 -5.26 2.93
N TYR A 730 15.95 -5.36 2.49
CA TYR A 730 14.84 -4.60 3.04
C TYR A 730 13.85 -5.52 3.74
N LYS A 731 14.03 -5.71 5.03
CA LYS A 731 13.03 -6.40 5.83
C LYS A 731 11.85 -5.45 6.04
N ALA A 732 10.68 -5.86 5.61
CA ALA A 732 9.45 -5.16 5.97
C ALA A 732 9.27 -5.26 7.49
N ALA A 733 9.00 -4.14 8.16
CA ALA A 733 8.87 -4.07 9.60
C ALA A 733 7.56 -3.37 10.00
N ALA A 734 6.75 -4.01 10.82
CA ALA A 734 5.58 -3.39 11.43
C ALA A 734 6.06 -2.34 12.45
N ASN A 735 5.80 -1.06 12.18
CA ASN A 735 6.31 0.07 12.97
C ASN A 735 5.25 0.74 13.85
N GLY A 736 4.05 0.93 13.34
CA GLY A 736 2.98 1.59 14.05
C GLY A 736 1.62 1.21 13.49
N CYS A 737 0.58 1.32 14.30
CA CYS A 737 -0.77 1.03 13.89
C CYS A 737 -1.76 2.07 14.41
N PHE A 738 -2.87 2.20 13.72
CA PHE A 738 -4.08 2.87 14.17
C PHE A 738 -5.24 1.88 14.07
N ILE A 739 -5.97 1.73 15.17
CA ILE A 739 -7.11 0.81 15.24
C ILE A 739 -8.37 1.64 15.05
N GLY A 740 -9.00 1.51 13.90
CA GLY A 740 -10.29 2.10 13.60
C GLY A 740 -11.45 1.23 14.12
N GLY A 741 -12.69 1.70 13.92
CA GLY A 741 -13.87 0.92 14.28
C GLY A 741 -14.15 -0.25 13.33
N LYS A 742 -13.67 -0.14 12.08
CA LYS A 742 -13.89 -1.12 11.02
C LYS A 742 -12.60 -1.72 10.49
N TYR A 743 -11.51 -0.96 10.48
CA TYR A 743 -10.23 -1.35 9.90
C TYR A 743 -9.07 -1.05 10.84
N ILE A 744 -7.99 -1.76 10.60
CA ILE A 744 -6.71 -1.58 11.25
C ILE A 744 -5.73 -1.06 10.18
N TYR A 745 -5.09 0.05 10.46
CA TYR A 745 -4.12 0.68 9.58
C TYR A 745 -2.73 0.45 10.12
N VAL A 746 -1.83 -0.12 9.32
CA VAL A 746 -0.48 -0.50 9.77
C VAL A 746 0.57 0.20 8.91
N ALA A 747 1.42 0.99 9.55
CA ALA A 747 2.63 1.52 8.96
C ALA A 747 3.70 0.41 8.94
N TYR A 748 3.91 -0.20 7.76
CA TYR A 748 4.69 -1.43 7.63
C TYR A 748 6.07 -1.19 7.00
N GLY A 749 6.80 -0.20 7.49
CA GLY A 749 8.17 0.11 7.06
C GLY A 749 8.28 0.28 5.54
N SER A 750 9.23 -0.42 4.92
CA SER A 750 9.45 -0.39 3.47
C SER A 750 8.28 -0.95 2.66
N ALA A 751 7.40 -1.72 3.27
CA ALA A 751 6.19 -2.22 2.64
C ALA A 751 5.01 -1.21 2.63
N GLY A 752 5.22 -0.01 3.17
CA GLY A 752 4.25 1.07 3.11
C GLY A 752 3.05 0.89 4.03
N LEU A 753 1.88 1.37 3.61
CA LEU A 753 0.64 1.28 4.35
C LEU A 753 -0.09 -0.03 4.04
N LYS A 754 -0.55 -0.73 5.08
CA LYS A 754 -1.46 -1.86 5.02
C LYS A 754 -2.76 -1.52 5.74
N VAL A 755 -3.87 -1.90 5.17
CA VAL A 755 -5.19 -1.82 5.80
C VAL A 755 -5.70 -3.24 5.97
N LEU A 756 -5.99 -3.62 7.22
CA LEU A 756 -6.51 -4.94 7.56
C LEU A 756 -7.95 -4.79 8.07
N ASP A 757 -8.74 -5.85 7.97
CA ASP A 757 -9.98 -5.95 8.74
C ASP A 757 -9.68 -6.27 10.23
N MET A 758 -10.71 -6.33 11.06
CA MET A 758 -10.56 -6.61 12.50
C MET A 758 -10.13 -8.05 12.80
N ASP A 759 -10.15 -8.93 11.80
CA ASP A 759 -9.68 -10.32 11.88
C ASP A 759 -8.25 -10.50 11.34
N GLY A 760 -7.59 -9.41 10.95
CA GLY A 760 -6.20 -9.40 10.48
C GLY A 760 -6.00 -9.72 9.00
N ASN A 761 -7.06 -9.80 8.20
CA ASN A 761 -6.96 -10.04 6.77
C ASN A 761 -6.65 -8.73 6.02
N LEU A 762 -5.80 -8.83 5.00
CA LEU A 762 -5.44 -7.67 4.17
C LEU A 762 -6.64 -7.21 3.32
N VAL A 763 -7.03 -5.96 3.52
CA VAL A 763 -8.16 -5.30 2.83
C VAL A 763 -7.66 -4.42 1.69
N ALA A 764 -6.66 -3.59 1.97
CA ALA A 764 -6.05 -2.72 0.99
C ALA A 764 -4.58 -2.46 1.34
N GLU A 765 -3.79 -2.16 0.33
CA GLU A 765 -2.38 -1.84 0.54
C GLU A 765 -1.88 -0.80 -0.46
N ARG A 766 -0.89 -0.03 -0.05
CA ARG A 766 -0.17 0.85 -0.95
C ARG A 766 1.31 0.53 -0.87
N TYR A 767 1.80 -0.10 -1.95
CA TYR A 767 3.23 -0.23 -2.19
C TYR A 767 3.72 1.03 -2.91
N LYS A 768 4.69 1.69 -2.36
CA LYS A 768 5.57 2.46 -3.20
C LYS A 768 6.71 1.53 -3.62
N LYS A 769 6.84 1.26 -4.93
CA LYS A 769 8.05 0.65 -5.49
C LYS A 769 9.23 1.46 -4.93
N VAL A 770 10.18 0.81 -4.27
CA VAL A 770 11.32 1.49 -3.66
C VAL A 770 12.14 2.15 -4.77
N GLU A 771 11.80 3.38 -5.11
CA GLU A 771 12.72 4.25 -5.83
C GLU A 771 13.94 4.43 -4.92
N LYS A 772 15.14 4.53 -5.51
CA LYS A 772 16.41 4.75 -4.80
C LYS A 772 16.26 5.80 -3.69
N GLY A 773 15.93 5.39 -2.49
CA GLY A 773 15.72 6.28 -1.37
C GLY A 773 14.87 5.56 -0.30
N ASN A 774 15.42 5.47 0.87
CA ASN A 774 14.87 4.75 2.01
C ASN A 774 13.54 5.34 2.47
N TYR A 775 12.43 4.82 2.00
CA TYR A 775 11.10 5.14 2.50
C TYR A 775 10.68 4.11 3.54
N SER A 776 10.32 4.56 4.73
CA SER A 776 9.82 3.70 5.79
C SER A 776 8.54 4.31 6.35
N ALA A 777 7.42 3.62 6.25
CA ALA A 777 6.21 3.98 6.97
C ALA A 777 6.44 3.69 8.47
N ASN A 778 6.39 4.73 9.31
CA ASN A 778 6.77 4.66 10.71
C ASN A 778 5.60 4.78 11.66
N TYR A 779 4.63 5.62 11.33
CA TYR A 779 3.46 5.88 12.14
C TYR A 779 2.25 6.17 11.26
N VAL A 780 1.07 5.87 11.75
CA VAL A 780 -0.17 6.10 11.03
C VAL A 780 -1.27 6.59 11.97
N THR A 781 -2.07 7.52 11.49
CA THR A 781 -3.30 7.95 12.16
C THR A 781 -4.40 8.21 11.11
N VAL A 782 -5.66 8.19 11.55
CA VAL A 782 -6.81 8.48 10.70
C VAL A 782 -7.58 9.67 11.28
N TYR A 783 -7.87 10.64 10.44
CA TYR A 783 -8.66 11.80 10.81
C TYR A 783 -9.54 12.27 9.64
N ASN A 784 -10.82 12.53 9.89
CA ASN A 784 -11.81 12.94 8.88
C ASN A 784 -11.87 12.01 7.64
N GLY A 785 -11.68 10.71 7.83
CA GLY A 785 -11.68 9.73 6.75
C GLY A 785 -10.43 9.75 5.86
N TYR A 786 -9.37 10.44 6.28
CA TYR A 786 -8.06 10.44 5.62
C TYR A 786 -7.02 9.77 6.51
N ILE A 787 -6.10 9.05 5.88
CA ILE A 787 -5.06 8.26 6.53
C ILE A 787 -3.74 8.99 6.38
N TYR A 788 -3.17 9.42 7.49
CA TYR A 788 -1.91 10.16 7.55
C TYR A 788 -0.79 9.20 7.93
N VAL A 789 0.21 9.05 7.07
CA VAL A 789 1.34 8.14 7.27
C VAL A 789 2.63 8.94 7.38
N ALA A 790 3.26 8.89 8.56
CA ALA A 790 4.61 9.37 8.75
C ALA A 790 5.57 8.48 7.95
N HIS A 791 6.18 9.04 6.93
CA HIS A 791 7.00 8.28 5.98
C HIS A 791 8.45 8.72 6.09
N GLY A 792 9.37 7.80 6.36
CA GLY A 792 10.80 8.09 6.47
C GLY A 792 11.36 8.83 5.27
N LYS A 793 12.47 9.51 5.49
CA LYS A 793 13.13 10.41 4.54
C LYS A 793 12.25 11.59 4.12
N ASN A 794 11.97 12.46 5.11
CA ASN A 794 11.42 13.79 4.92
C ASN A 794 10.00 13.86 4.37
N ARG A 795 9.11 12.89 4.66
CA ARG A 795 7.78 12.88 4.05
C ARG A 795 6.66 12.52 5.01
N LEU A 796 5.55 13.21 4.84
CA LEU A 796 4.23 12.76 5.22
C LEU A 796 3.44 12.41 3.95
N GLN A 797 2.74 11.31 3.95
CA GLN A 797 1.81 10.93 2.88
C GLN A 797 0.41 10.80 3.44
N VAL A 798 -0.56 11.32 2.70
CA VAL A 798 -1.97 11.26 3.08
C VAL A 798 -2.72 10.46 2.04
N TYR A 799 -3.48 9.47 2.50
CA TYR A 799 -4.27 8.57 1.68
C TYR A 799 -5.75 8.67 2.01
N LYS A 800 -6.58 8.22 1.08
CA LYS A 800 -8.00 7.97 1.30
C LYS A 800 -8.34 6.55 0.90
N LEU A 801 -9.13 5.89 1.74
CA LEU A 801 -9.67 4.56 1.47
C LEU A 801 -11.01 4.71 0.76
N TYR A 802 -11.17 4.02 -0.37
CA TYR A 802 -12.36 4.03 -1.20
C TYR A 802 -13.02 2.65 -1.26
N ASN A 803 -14.24 2.60 -1.80
CA ASN A 803 -15.00 1.39 -2.05
C ASN A 803 -15.38 0.58 -0.80
N CYS A 804 -15.35 1.21 0.33
CA CYS A 804 -15.77 0.66 1.61
C CYS A 804 -16.24 1.80 2.51
N ASP A 805 -16.92 1.44 3.57
CA ASP A 805 -17.26 2.37 4.65
C ASP A 805 -16.02 2.66 5.48
N ALA A 806 -15.16 3.57 5.03
CA ALA A 806 -13.96 3.96 5.75
C ALA A 806 -14.29 4.47 7.16
N ASP A 807 -13.33 4.29 8.07
CA ASP A 807 -13.40 4.92 9.40
C ASP A 807 -13.36 6.44 9.25
N THR A 808 -14.30 7.12 9.89
CA THR A 808 -14.37 8.58 9.82
C THR A 808 -13.54 9.24 10.90
N ASN A 809 -13.80 8.95 12.16
CA ASN A 809 -13.00 9.40 13.28
C ASN A 809 -13.18 8.40 14.42
N VAL A 810 -12.16 7.66 14.71
CA VAL A 810 -12.10 6.89 15.95
C VAL A 810 -10.83 7.34 16.66
N SER A 811 -10.94 8.33 17.50
CA SER A 811 -9.88 8.62 18.46
C SER A 811 -9.99 7.61 19.58
N TYR A 812 -9.25 6.51 19.50
CA TYR A 812 -8.88 5.84 20.72
C TYR A 812 -7.87 6.74 21.40
N ASN A 813 -8.32 7.42 22.44
CA ASN A 813 -7.48 8.33 23.20
C ASN A 813 -6.31 7.55 23.80
N GLU A 814 -5.12 7.92 23.42
CA GLU A 814 -3.93 7.74 24.24
C GLU A 814 -3.94 8.72 25.39
#